data_b383ca75eeb38ffed1b49fef1ecf6e43
#
_entry.id   b383ca75eeb38ffed1b49fef1ecf6e43
#
_cell.length_a   1.000
_cell.length_b   1.000
_cell.length_c   1.000
_cell.angle_alpha   90.00
_cell.angle_beta   90.00
_cell.angle_gamma   90.00
#
_symmetry.space_group_name_H-M   'P 1'
#
loop_
_entity.id
_entity.type
_entity.pdbx_description
1 polymer ?
#
loop_
_entity_poly.entity_id
_entity_poly.type
_entity_poly.pdbx_seq_one_letter_code
_entity_poly.pdbx_strand_id
1 'polypeptide(L)'
;MPDILEQDIMYLPGVGPKRKEILAKELQINTWGDLLEYYPYKYVDRSKVYTINELNGNMPFVQLKGKILSFEEFATTPRKKRLVAHFSDGHGVVDLVWFRGVQYVSKTYQLGVEYIVFGKPSVYGGRFQFAHPEIEEATTLQLNEMGMQPYYITTERMKNGGITSRAIEKLTKTLIARLPQGCLPETLPPFITQPLHLLSREAAFHGIHYPHSLDELQRAQVRLKFEELFYVQLNILRYAHDRRRKYSGYRFHQVGQVFHQFYENNLPFALTGAQKRVMHEIRADMDSGKQMNRLLQGDVGSGKTLVALMTMLIAIGNGFQACIMAPTEILAEQHFVTIKEFLHDMPVEVALLTGVVKGKRRQTLLERLAKGEINILVGTHAVIEDTVQFARLGLAVVDEQHRFGVAQRARLWAKSEQPPHILVMTATPIPRTLAMTIYGDLEVSVIDELPPGRKPIETLHKYDTQITSLYQGIRQQIEQGRQVYVVFPLIKENEKNDLKDLEKGYENLCEIFPQYAISKVHGKLKPAEKEEEMRKFVQGETQILVATTVIEVGVNVPNASVMVIMDAQRFGLSQLHQLRGRVGRGAKQSYCILVTGYKLSEETRKRIDIMCETNDGFRIAEADLKLRGPGDLEGTQQSGIAFDLKIANIARDGQLVQMAREVAQKIIESDPLGENPAHQMLWQRLKALRKTNVNWAAIS
;
A
#
# COMPACT_ATOMS: atom_id res chain seq x y z
N MET A 1 8.31 -40.57 2.90
CA MET A 1 6.86 -40.73 3.11
C MET A 1 6.19 -39.56 2.41
N PRO A 2 5.03 -39.73 1.74
CA PRO A 2 4.29 -38.58 1.24
C PRO A 2 4.01 -37.65 2.41
N ASP A 3 4.17 -36.33 2.17
CA ASP A 3 3.93 -35.33 3.18
C ASP A 3 2.46 -35.45 3.63
N ILE A 4 2.22 -35.71 4.90
CA ILE A 4 0.86 -35.85 5.45
C ILE A 4 0.00 -34.62 5.20
N LEU A 5 0.64 -33.46 5.03
CA LEU A 5 -0.03 -32.20 4.72
C LEU A 5 -0.53 -32.10 3.26
N GLU A 6 0.03 -32.90 2.34
CA GLU A 6 -0.45 -32.99 0.95
C GLU A 6 -1.66 -33.94 0.81
N GLN A 7 -2.08 -34.57 1.90
CA GLN A 7 -3.25 -35.43 1.89
C GLN A 7 -4.51 -34.65 1.55
N ASP A 8 -5.34 -35.22 0.67
CA ASP A 8 -6.59 -34.58 0.24
C ASP A 8 -7.54 -34.37 1.42
N ILE A 9 -8.14 -33.18 1.48
CA ILE A 9 -9.05 -32.76 2.57
C ILE A 9 -10.27 -33.68 2.74
N MET A 10 -10.65 -34.42 1.71
CA MET A 10 -11.77 -35.36 1.75
C MET A 10 -11.56 -36.50 2.78
N TYR A 11 -10.31 -36.85 3.08
CA TYR A 11 -9.99 -37.90 4.04
C TYR A 11 -10.02 -37.39 5.50
N LEU A 12 -10.24 -36.11 5.72
CA LEU A 12 -10.44 -35.57 7.07
C LEU A 12 -11.87 -35.90 7.53
N PRO A 13 -12.05 -36.56 8.73
CA PRO A 13 -13.38 -36.80 9.28
C PRO A 13 -14.21 -35.56 9.40
N GLY A 14 -15.44 -35.63 8.90
CA GLY A 14 -16.34 -34.47 8.82
C GLY A 14 -16.30 -33.74 7.47
N VAL A 15 -15.39 -34.11 6.55
CA VAL A 15 -15.34 -33.57 5.18
C VAL A 15 -15.77 -34.69 4.22
N GLY A 16 -16.99 -34.61 3.70
CA GLY A 16 -17.44 -35.49 2.61
C GLY A 16 -17.29 -34.81 1.25
N PRO A 17 -17.59 -35.49 0.15
CA PRO A 17 -17.43 -34.93 -1.22
C PRO A 17 -18.04 -33.56 -1.44
N LYS A 18 -19.26 -33.33 -0.93
CA LYS A 18 -19.96 -32.03 -1.04
C LYS A 18 -19.25 -30.91 -0.31
N ARG A 19 -18.74 -31.17 0.91
CA ARG A 19 -18.00 -30.17 1.68
C ARG A 19 -16.64 -29.89 1.06
N LYS A 20 -15.95 -30.89 0.54
CA LYS A 20 -14.71 -30.73 -0.21
C LYS A 20 -14.91 -29.78 -1.39
N GLU A 21 -15.95 -30.00 -2.21
CA GLU A 21 -16.22 -29.14 -3.36
C GLU A 21 -16.44 -27.67 -2.96
N ILE A 22 -17.17 -27.44 -1.86
CA ILE A 22 -17.39 -26.08 -1.35
C ILE A 22 -16.10 -25.45 -0.83
N LEU A 23 -15.32 -26.20 -0.02
CA LEU A 23 -14.04 -25.72 0.53
C LEU A 23 -13.04 -25.38 -0.59
N ALA A 24 -12.96 -26.23 -1.62
CA ALA A 24 -12.09 -26.01 -2.76
C ALA A 24 -12.50 -24.77 -3.59
N LYS A 25 -13.81 -24.56 -3.86
CA LYS A 25 -14.29 -23.45 -4.67
C LYS A 25 -14.29 -22.12 -3.94
N GLU A 26 -14.64 -22.10 -2.66
CA GLU A 26 -14.83 -20.85 -1.90
C GLU A 26 -13.54 -20.41 -1.19
N LEU A 27 -12.69 -21.32 -0.75
CA LEU A 27 -11.49 -21.05 0.05
C LEU A 27 -10.20 -21.62 -0.55
N GLN A 28 -10.27 -22.32 -1.68
CA GLN A 28 -9.12 -23.02 -2.30
C GLN A 28 -8.47 -24.06 -1.40
N ILE A 29 -9.20 -24.58 -0.40
CA ILE A 29 -8.73 -25.61 0.51
C ILE A 29 -8.92 -26.98 -0.13
N ASN A 30 -7.82 -27.64 -0.52
CA ASN A 30 -7.79 -28.95 -1.18
C ASN A 30 -7.10 -30.01 -0.32
N THR A 31 -6.15 -29.59 0.52
CA THR A 31 -5.29 -30.49 1.31
C THR A 31 -5.41 -30.21 2.81
N TRP A 32 -4.84 -31.09 3.62
CA TRP A 32 -4.72 -30.88 5.07
C TRP A 32 -3.84 -29.66 5.38
N GLY A 33 -2.78 -29.44 4.60
CA GLY A 33 -1.93 -28.27 4.72
C GLY A 33 -2.69 -26.98 4.46
N ASP A 34 -3.55 -26.93 3.42
CA ASP A 34 -4.35 -25.74 3.13
C ASP A 34 -5.29 -25.39 4.30
N LEU A 35 -5.90 -26.40 4.93
CA LEU A 35 -6.76 -26.17 6.10
C LEU A 35 -5.96 -25.70 7.31
N LEU A 36 -4.76 -26.25 7.55
CA LEU A 36 -3.89 -25.84 8.64
C LEU A 36 -3.39 -24.40 8.47
N GLU A 37 -3.17 -23.96 7.23
CA GLU A 37 -2.76 -22.61 6.89
C GLU A 37 -3.95 -21.64 6.66
N TYR A 38 -5.18 -22.10 6.93
CA TYR A 38 -6.36 -21.23 6.92
C TYR A 38 -6.58 -20.63 8.30
N TYR A 39 -6.04 -19.43 8.51
CA TYR A 39 -5.98 -18.78 9.82
C TYR A 39 -7.30 -18.10 10.23
N PRO A 40 -7.63 -18.08 11.54
CA PRO A 40 -8.74 -17.28 12.05
C PRO A 40 -8.53 -15.78 11.82
N TYR A 41 -9.59 -15.05 11.47
CA TYR A 41 -9.51 -13.60 11.28
C TYR A 41 -9.72 -12.79 12.56
N LYS A 42 -10.35 -13.40 13.56
CA LYS A 42 -10.53 -12.83 14.91
C LYS A 42 -10.63 -13.92 15.96
N TYR A 43 -10.43 -13.50 17.20
CA TYR A 43 -10.59 -14.35 18.37
C TYR A 43 -11.55 -13.69 19.36
N VAL A 44 -12.29 -14.48 20.08
CA VAL A 44 -13.19 -14.00 21.13
C VAL A 44 -12.79 -14.71 22.42
N ASP A 45 -12.47 -13.88 23.41
CA ASP A 45 -12.13 -14.37 24.74
C ASP A 45 -13.39 -14.93 25.42
N ARG A 46 -13.39 -16.24 25.69
CA ARG A 46 -14.41 -16.95 26.45
C ARG A 46 -13.91 -17.43 27.81
N SER A 47 -12.76 -16.96 28.25
CA SER A 47 -12.20 -17.33 29.55
C SER A 47 -12.98 -16.72 30.72
N LYS A 48 -13.63 -15.54 30.49
CA LYS A 48 -14.38 -14.83 31.54
C LYS A 48 -15.88 -15.03 31.39
N VAL A 49 -16.51 -15.54 32.41
CA VAL A 49 -17.96 -15.53 32.61
C VAL A 49 -18.33 -14.29 33.44
N TYR A 50 -19.16 -13.43 32.84
CA TYR A 50 -19.64 -12.21 33.48
C TYR A 50 -20.92 -12.51 34.26
N THR A 51 -21.19 -11.71 35.28
CA THR A 51 -22.50 -11.64 35.93
C THR A 51 -23.38 -10.59 35.22
N ILE A 52 -24.69 -10.75 35.33
CA ILE A 52 -25.64 -9.80 34.71
C ILE A 52 -25.45 -8.39 35.25
N ASN A 53 -25.04 -8.26 36.51
CA ASN A 53 -24.77 -6.96 37.15
C ASN A 53 -23.51 -6.25 36.61
N GLU A 54 -22.58 -6.96 36.01
CA GLU A 54 -21.39 -6.38 35.35
C GLU A 54 -21.68 -5.83 33.94
N LEU A 55 -22.88 -6.09 33.40
CA LEU A 55 -23.20 -5.68 32.04
C LEU A 55 -23.31 -4.16 31.89
N ASN A 56 -22.77 -3.65 30.79
CA ASN A 56 -23.02 -2.26 30.35
C ASN A 56 -23.27 -2.24 28.83
N GLY A 57 -23.90 -1.16 28.35
CA GLY A 57 -24.35 -1.03 26.96
C GLY A 57 -23.24 -0.98 25.89
N ASN A 58 -21.97 -0.81 26.30
CA ASN A 58 -20.81 -0.68 25.39
C ASN A 58 -19.93 -1.93 25.37
N MET A 59 -20.32 -2.99 26.07
CA MET A 59 -19.54 -4.22 26.10
C MET A 59 -19.48 -4.91 24.73
N PRO A 60 -18.35 -5.56 24.39
CA PRO A 60 -18.26 -6.47 23.26
C PRO A 60 -19.12 -7.73 23.51
N PHE A 61 -18.87 -8.80 22.80
CA PHE A 61 -19.47 -10.09 23.10
C PHE A 61 -19.05 -10.57 24.49
N VAL A 62 -20.03 -10.98 25.31
CA VAL A 62 -19.83 -11.46 26.68
C VAL A 62 -20.46 -12.84 26.86
N GLN A 63 -19.99 -13.55 27.87
CA GLN A 63 -20.49 -14.85 28.27
C GLN A 63 -21.15 -14.77 29.66
N LEU A 64 -22.37 -15.30 29.74
CA LEU A 64 -23.13 -15.40 30.99
C LEU A 64 -23.38 -16.89 31.28
N LYS A 65 -23.41 -17.25 32.56
CA LYS A 65 -23.83 -18.57 33.02
C LYS A 65 -25.09 -18.42 33.86
N GLY A 66 -26.13 -19.20 33.59
CA GLY A 66 -27.40 -19.11 34.30
C GLY A 66 -28.45 -20.08 33.77
N LYS A 67 -29.71 -19.80 34.10
CA LYS A 67 -30.86 -20.65 33.75
C LYS A 67 -31.94 -19.86 33.04
N ILE A 68 -32.66 -20.51 32.15
CA ILE A 68 -33.86 -19.96 31.52
C ILE A 68 -35.02 -20.14 32.54
N LEU A 69 -35.64 -19.02 32.86
CA LEU A 69 -36.77 -18.97 33.81
C LEU A 69 -38.12 -19.19 33.13
N SER A 70 -38.30 -18.56 31.96
CA SER A 70 -39.57 -18.63 31.21
C SER A 70 -39.34 -18.29 29.73
N PHE A 71 -40.30 -18.69 28.90
CA PHE A 71 -40.39 -18.28 27.50
C PHE A 71 -41.65 -17.48 27.25
N GLU A 72 -41.53 -16.41 26.49
CA GLU A 72 -42.67 -15.62 26.02
C GLU A 72 -42.65 -15.50 24.49
N GLU A 73 -43.76 -15.76 23.84
CA GLU A 73 -43.91 -15.68 22.41
C GLU A 73 -44.77 -14.46 22.02
N PHE A 74 -44.20 -13.56 21.24
CA PHE A 74 -44.88 -12.36 20.76
C PHE A 74 -45.14 -12.48 19.28
N ALA A 75 -46.40 -12.27 18.84
CA ALA A 75 -46.78 -12.14 17.43
C ALA A 75 -46.56 -10.70 16.98
N THR A 76 -45.54 -10.44 16.15
CA THR A 76 -45.28 -9.10 15.63
C THR A 76 -46.12 -8.80 14.37
N THR A 77 -46.46 -9.82 13.62
CA THR A 77 -47.43 -9.84 12.49
C THR A 77 -47.96 -11.26 12.36
N PRO A 78 -49.10 -11.51 11.63
CA PRO A 78 -49.65 -12.87 11.45
C PRO A 78 -48.66 -13.93 10.94
N ARG A 79 -47.51 -13.51 10.38
CA ARG A 79 -46.45 -14.39 9.84
C ARG A 79 -45.11 -14.31 10.53
N LYS A 80 -44.90 -13.38 11.48
CA LYS A 80 -43.61 -13.20 12.16
C LYS A 80 -43.79 -13.26 13.67
N LYS A 81 -43.22 -14.31 14.27
CA LYS A 81 -43.19 -14.54 15.71
C LYS A 81 -41.80 -14.18 16.26
N ARG A 82 -41.75 -13.57 17.43
CA ARG A 82 -40.56 -13.30 18.24
C ARG A 82 -40.65 -14.13 19.51
N LEU A 83 -39.60 -14.88 19.83
CA LEU A 83 -39.44 -15.57 21.09
C LEU A 83 -38.51 -14.79 21.98
N VAL A 84 -38.90 -14.65 23.24
CA VAL A 84 -38.09 -14.06 24.31
C VAL A 84 -37.95 -15.11 25.40
N ALA A 85 -36.75 -15.43 25.84
CA ALA A 85 -36.46 -16.22 27.01
C ALA A 85 -35.87 -15.31 28.10
N HIS A 86 -36.47 -15.34 29.30
CA HIS A 86 -35.94 -14.65 30.48
C HIS A 86 -34.84 -15.53 31.08
N PHE A 87 -33.61 -15.02 31.08
CA PHE A 87 -32.42 -15.72 31.55
C PHE A 87 -31.87 -15.05 32.81
N SER A 88 -31.54 -15.85 33.83
CA SER A 88 -31.01 -15.34 35.10
C SER A 88 -29.78 -16.10 35.54
N ASP A 89 -28.82 -15.36 36.10
CA ASP A 89 -27.63 -15.89 36.78
C ASP A 89 -27.83 -15.94 38.33
N GLY A 90 -29.04 -15.61 38.82
CA GLY A 90 -29.36 -15.47 40.24
C GLY A 90 -29.14 -14.05 40.80
N HIS A 91 -28.47 -13.16 40.07
CA HIS A 91 -28.21 -11.77 40.48
C HIS A 91 -28.99 -10.76 39.64
N GLY A 92 -29.43 -11.15 38.45
CA GLY A 92 -30.20 -10.32 37.55
C GLY A 92 -30.99 -11.13 36.52
N VAL A 93 -31.70 -10.44 35.63
CA VAL A 93 -32.45 -11.05 34.52
C VAL A 93 -32.15 -10.30 33.23
N VAL A 94 -31.89 -11.03 32.17
CA VAL A 94 -31.70 -10.51 30.78
C VAL A 94 -32.62 -11.24 29.81
N ASP A 95 -32.94 -10.60 28.69
CA ASP A 95 -33.82 -11.15 27.68
C ASP A 95 -32.98 -11.75 26.53
N LEU A 96 -33.22 -13.02 26.25
CA LEU A 96 -32.64 -13.70 25.07
C LEU A 96 -33.71 -13.69 23.97
N VAL A 97 -33.41 -13.10 22.80
CA VAL A 97 -34.42 -12.78 21.78
C VAL A 97 -34.11 -13.46 20.46
N TRP A 98 -35.12 -14.17 19.89
CA TRP A 98 -35.03 -14.77 18.56
C TRP A 98 -36.15 -14.27 17.66
N PHE A 99 -35.78 -13.86 16.47
CA PHE A 99 -36.69 -13.43 15.40
C PHE A 99 -36.87 -14.52 14.33
N ARG A 100 -36.07 -15.60 14.38
CA ARG A 100 -36.09 -16.76 13.48
C ARG A 100 -35.83 -18.03 14.25
N GLY A 101 -36.33 -19.15 13.75
CA GLY A 101 -36.10 -20.46 14.40
C GLY A 101 -36.84 -20.66 15.74
N VAL A 102 -37.91 -19.89 16.00
CA VAL A 102 -38.66 -19.89 17.26
C VAL A 102 -39.06 -21.29 17.72
N GLN A 103 -39.62 -22.13 16.82
CA GLN A 103 -40.03 -23.48 17.15
C GLN A 103 -38.88 -24.44 17.48
N TYR A 104 -37.70 -24.19 16.91
CA TYR A 104 -36.50 -24.96 17.22
C TYR A 104 -36.00 -24.62 18.62
N VAL A 105 -35.85 -23.32 18.91
CA VAL A 105 -35.35 -22.81 20.17
C VAL A 105 -36.21 -23.28 21.36
N SER A 106 -37.55 -23.14 21.26
CA SER A 106 -38.47 -23.54 22.32
C SER A 106 -38.51 -25.03 22.60
N LYS A 107 -38.13 -25.87 21.63
CA LYS A 107 -38.04 -27.34 21.79
C LYS A 107 -36.65 -27.80 22.27
N THR A 108 -35.60 -27.01 21.98
CA THR A 108 -34.22 -27.40 22.26
C THR A 108 -33.80 -27.03 23.67
N TYR A 109 -34.21 -25.89 24.16
CA TYR A 109 -33.77 -25.40 25.48
C TYR A 109 -34.86 -25.61 26.52
N GLN A 110 -34.46 -26.13 27.70
CA GLN A 110 -35.35 -26.51 28.80
C GLN A 110 -35.25 -25.52 29.93
N LEU A 111 -36.36 -25.31 30.66
CA LEU A 111 -36.41 -24.48 31.84
C LEU A 111 -35.62 -25.12 32.98
N GLY A 112 -34.92 -24.30 33.76
CA GLY A 112 -34.18 -24.72 34.96
C GLY A 112 -32.83 -25.44 34.68
N VAL A 113 -32.55 -25.77 33.45
CA VAL A 113 -31.21 -26.29 33.05
C VAL A 113 -30.22 -25.12 33.03
N GLU A 114 -29.00 -25.41 33.41
CA GLU A 114 -27.92 -24.44 33.46
C GLU A 114 -27.25 -24.32 32.06
N TYR A 115 -27.28 -23.12 31.52
CA TYR A 115 -26.73 -22.78 30.22
C TYR A 115 -25.65 -21.74 30.29
N ILE A 116 -24.72 -21.78 29.35
CA ILE A 116 -23.82 -20.70 29.02
C ILE A 116 -24.38 -19.98 27.79
N VAL A 117 -24.59 -18.68 27.95
CA VAL A 117 -25.12 -17.78 26.91
C VAL A 117 -24.01 -16.87 26.46
N PHE A 118 -23.72 -16.83 25.16
CA PHE A 118 -22.72 -15.97 24.56
C PHE A 118 -23.36 -15.04 23.52
N GLY A 119 -23.12 -13.74 23.63
CA GLY A 119 -23.68 -12.74 22.71
C GLY A 119 -23.23 -11.33 23.02
N LYS A 120 -23.66 -10.39 22.19
CA LYS A 120 -23.45 -8.96 22.42
C LYS A 120 -24.65 -8.39 23.20
N PRO A 121 -24.42 -7.82 24.38
CA PRO A 121 -25.50 -7.16 25.13
C PRO A 121 -25.94 -5.90 24.40
N SER A 122 -27.23 -5.65 24.38
CA SER A 122 -27.85 -4.40 23.93
C SER A 122 -28.94 -3.99 24.94
N VAL A 123 -29.25 -2.72 25.02
CA VAL A 123 -30.30 -2.22 25.92
C VAL A 123 -31.55 -1.91 25.12
N TYR A 124 -32.68 -2.50 25.52
CA TYR A 124 -33.98 -2.22 24.90
C TYR A 124 -35.05 -2.15 26.01
N GLY A 125 -35.81 -1.07 26.03
CA GLY A 125 -36.84 -0.86 27.11
C GLY A 125 -36.32 -0.86 28.54
N GLY A 126 -35.05 -0.44 28.74
CA GLY A 126 -34.42 -0.39 30.08
C GLY A 126 -33.87 -1.74 30.57
N ARG A 127 -33.93 -2.81 29.77
CA ARG A 127 -33.37 -4.13 30.09
C ARG A 127 -32.28 -4.52 29.12
N PHE A 128 -31.31 -5.31 29.57
CA PHE A 128 -30.32 -5.92 28.70
C PHE A 128 -30.95 -7.07 27.91
N GLN A 129 -30.68 -7.11 26.62
CA GLN A 129 -31.11 -8.19 25.73
C GLN A 129 -29.96 -8.70 24.88
N PHE A 130 -30.05 -9.98 24.50
CA PHE A 130 -29.14 -10.65 23.58
C PHE A 130 -29.96 -11.14 22.37
N ALA A 131 -29.66 -10.61 21.19
CA ALA A 131 -30.33 -11.01 19.95
C ALA A 131 -29.63 -12.24 19.32
N HIS A 132 -30.35 -13.32 19.13
CA HIS A 132 -29.85 -14.59 18.60
C HIS A 132 -28.55 -15.05 19.29
N PRO A 133 -28.52 -15.16 20.64
CA PRO A 133 -27.31 -15.60 21.34
C PRO A 133 -26.99 -17.06 21.01
N GLU A 134 -25.70 -17.39 21.15
CA GLU A 134 -25.28 -18.79 21.21
C GLU A 134 -25.56 -19.32 22.63
N ILE A 135 -26.17 -20.51 22.71
CA ILE A 135 -26.51 -21.14 23.99
C ILE A 135 -25.99 -22.58 23.99
N GLU A 136 -25.32 -22.96 25.04
CA GLU A 136 -24.79 -24.32 25.26
C GLU A 136 -25.10 -24.75 26.71
N GLU A 137 -25.34 -26.05 26.94
CA GLU A 137 -25.47 -26.55 28.29
C GLU A 137 -24.16 -26.39 29.06
N ALA A 138 -24.21 -25.94 30.30
CA ALA A 138 -23.06 -25.76 31.15
C ALA A 138 -22.59 -27.10 31.67
N THR A 139 -21.62 -27.71 31.02
CA THR A 139 -20.93 -28.90 31.50
C THR A 139 -19.60 -28.53 32.13
N THR A 140 -19.17 -29.30 33.16
CA THR A 140 -17.91 -29.04 33.90
C THR A 140 -16.67 -29.08 32.98
N LEU A 141 -16.72 -29.89 31.93
CA LEU A 141 -15.64 -29.99 30.93
C LEU A 141 -15.50 -28.73 30.04
N GLN A 142 -16.61 -28.09 29.71
CA GLN A 142 -16.61 -26.90 28.83
C GLN A 142 -16.05 -25.65 29.54
N LEU A 143 -16.19 -25.55 30.86
CA LEU A 143 -15.64 -24.45 31.66
C LEU A 143 -14.10 -24.48 31.72
N ASN A 144 -13.50 -25.65 31.66
CA ASN A 144 -12.03 -25.82 31.70
C ASN A 144 -11.35 -25.69 30.32
N GLU A 145 -12.13 -25.76 29.24
CA GLU A 145 -11.62 -25.57 27.84
C GLU A 145 -11.83 -24.15 27.33
N MET A 146 -12.28 -23.21 28.16
CA MET A 146 -12.57 -21.85 27.78
C MET A 146 -11.29 -21.05 27.61
N GLY A 147 -10.88 -20.89 26.36
CA GLY A 147 -9.78 -20.04 25.93
C GLY A 147 -10.25 -19.00 24.90
N MET A 148 -9.34 -18.59 24.08
CA MET A 148 -9.61 -17.69 22.94
C MET A 148 -10.25 -18.50 21.79
N GLN A 149 -11.54 -18.32 21.57
CA GLN A 149 -12.24 -19.01 20.48
C GLN A 149 -11.90 -18.39 19.12
N PRO A 150 -11.40 -19.18 18.16
CA PRO A 150 -11.10 -18.71 16.81
C PRO A 150 -12.36 -18.53 15.96
N TYR A 151 -12.41 -17.47 15.15
CA TYR A 151 -13.45 -17.25 14.15
C TYR A 151 -12.83 -17.24 12.74
N TYR A 152 -13.43 -18.04 11.84
CA TYR A 152 -13.00 -18.20 10.45
C TYR A 152 -13.97 -17.49 9.51
N ILE A 153 -13.45 -16.91 8.44
CA ILE A 153 -14.26 -16.29 7.40
C ILE A 153 -15.09 -17.35 6.69
N THR A 154 -16.35 -17.09 6.44
CA THR A 154 -17.27 -18.00 5.74
C THR A 154 -18.17 -17.22 4.80
N THR A 155 -18.39 -17.76 3.61
CA THR A 155 -19.30 -17.19 2.63
C THR A 155 -20.77 -17.65 2.88
N GLU A 156 -21.74 -16.97 2.29
CA GLU A 156 -23.14 -17.40 2.37
C GLU A 156 -23.34 -18.80 1.80
N ARG A 157 -22.63 -19.16 0.74
CA ARG A 157 -22.69 -20.49 0.14
C ARG A 157 -22.18 -21.58 1.07
N MET A 158 -21.10 -21.27 1.81
CA MET A 158 -20.58 -22.18 2.84
C MET A 158 -21.58 -22.40 3.96
N LYS A 159 -22.20 -21.34 4.47
CA LYS A 159 -23.23 -21.43 5.53
C LYS A 159 -24.43 -22.26 5.08
N ASN A 160 -24.90 -22.08 3.86
CA ASN A 160 -25.97 -22.89 3.26
C ASN A 160 -25.55 -24.36 3.08
N GLY A 161 -24.28 -24.64 2.88
CA GLY A 161 -23.70 -25.98 2.83
C GLY A 161 -23.37 -26.59 4.20
N GLY A 162 -23.73 -25.93 5.30
CA GLY A 162 -23.45 -26.36 6.67
C GLY A 162 -22.00 -26.23 7.09
N ILE A 163 -21.23 -25.35 6.39
CA ILE A 163 -19.83 -25.00 6.74
C ILE A 163 -19.83 -23.61 7.39
N THR A 164 -20.04 -23.59 8.69
CA THR A 164 -19.95 -22.39 9.53
C THR A 164 -18.54 -22.23 10.10
N SER A 165 -18.23 -21.10 10.74
CA SER A 165 -16.96 -20.89 11.46
C SER A 165 -16.70 -21.99 12.49
N ARG A 166 -17.73 -22.42 13.24
CA ARG A 166 -17.65 -23.58 14.17
C ARG A 166 -17.37 -24.91 13.47
N ALA A 167 -17.91 -25.10 12.28
CA ALA A 167 -17.61 -26.32 11.51
C ALA A 167 -16.14 -26.35 11.11
N ILE A 168 -15.56 -25.21 10.68
CA ILE A 168 -14.13 -25.11 10.36
C ILE A 168 -13.29 -25.34 11.61
N GLU A 169 -13.64 -24.72 12.74
CA GLU A 169 -13.01 -24.93 14.04
C GLU A 169 -12.95 -26.41 14.42
N LYS A 170 -14.06 -27.16 14.27
CA LYS A 170 -14.08 -28.59 14.52
C LYS A 170 -13.18 -29.38 13.56
N LEU A 171 -13.13 -28.97 12.30
CA LEU A 171 -12.26 -29.61 11.31
C LEU A 171 -10.78 -29.36 11.63
N THR A 172 -10.39 -28.15 11.98
CA THR A 172 -9.01 -27.84 12.39
C THR A 172 -8.62 -28.56 13.67
N LYS A 173 -9.53 -28.67 14.66
CA LYS A 173 -9.32 -29.47 15.89
C LYS A 173 -9.09 -30.96 15.58
N THR A 174 -9.91 -31.51 14.70
CA THR A 174 -9.77 -32.91 14.24
C THR A 174 -8.47 -33.09 13.48
N LEU A 175 -8.07 -32.15 12.65
CA LEU A 175 -6.81 -32.19 11.92
C LEU A 175 -5.62 -32.20 12.88
N ILE A 176 -5.53 -31.20 13.77
CA ILE A 176 -4.41 -31.07 14.72
C ILE A 176 -4.29 -32.30 15.63
N ALA A 177 -5.41 -32.87 16.12
CA ALA A 177 -5.41 -34.07 16.92
C ALA A 177 -4.93 -35.35 16.18
N ARG A 178 -5.00 -35.32 14.83
CA ARG A 178 -4.55 -36.46 14.00
C ARG A 178 -3.13 -36.34 13.49
N LEU A 179 -2.56 -35.12 13.56
CA LEU A 179 -1.17 -34.92 13.15
C LEU A 179 -0.24 -35.61 14.15
N PRO A 180 0.63 -36.54 13.71
CA PRO A 180 1.63 -37.14 14.58
C PRO A 180 2.56 -36.05 15.14
N GLN A 181 3.03 -36.23 16.36
CA GLN A 181 4.01 -35.32 16.95
C GLN A 181 5.28 -35.28 16.08
N GLY A 182 5.78 -34.05 15.78
CA GLY A 182 6.94 -33.83 14.91
C GLY A 182 6.67 -33.96 13.40
N CYS A 183 5.41 -34.12 12.97
CA CYS A 183 5.06 -34.17 11.54
C CYS A 183 5.12 -32.80 10.85
N LEU A 184 5.23 -31.73 11.63
CA LEU A 184 5.41 -30.35 11.13
C LEU A 184 6.89 -29.99 11.23
N PRO A 185 7.71 -30.33 10.23
CA PRO A 185 9.14 -30.05 10.29
C PRO A 185 9.40 -28.57 10.45
N GLU A 186 10.42 -28.23 11.24
CA GLU A 186 10.83 -26.85 11.40
C GLU A 186 11.35 -26.30 10.07
N THR A 187 11.03 -25.05 9.80
CA THR A 187 11.39 -24.34 8.57
C THR A 187 12.44 -23.27 8.80
N LEU A 188 12.67 -22.90 10.05
CA LEU A 188 13.67 -21.92 10.47
C LEU A 188 14.71 -22.60 11.36
N PRO A 189 16.00 -22.48 11.04
CA PRO A 189 17.04 -23.10 11.86
C PRO A 189 17.18 -22.42 13.23
N PRO A 190 17.78 -23.13 14.23
CA PRO A 190 17.91 -22.65 15.60
C PRO A 190 18.64 -21.31 15.74
N PHE A 191 19.60 -21.01 14.86
CA PHE A 191 20.31 -19.73 14.88
C PHE A 191 19.42 -18.52 14.51
N ILE A 192 18.22 -18.75 13.97
CA ILE A 192 17.19 -17.72 13.76
C ILE A 192 16.18 -17.74 14.90
N THR A 193 15.66 -18.94 15.26
CA THR A 193 14.56 -19.04 16.21
C THR A 193 14.96 -18.72 17.65
N GLN A 194 16.16 -19.11 18.08
CA GLN A 194 16.63 -18.91 19.45
C GLN A 194 16.86 -17.42 19.80
N PRO A 195 17.66 -16.65 19.02
CA PRO A 195 17.88 -15.23 19.32
C PRO A 195 16.64 -14.38 19.28
N LEU A 196 15.64 -14.76 18.47
CA LEU A 196 14.38 -14.06 18.31
C LEU A 196 13.27 -14.59 19.22
N HIS A 197 13.55 -15.57 20.06
CA HIS A 197 12.61 -16.24 20.98
C HIS A 197 11.34 -16.70 20.29
N LEU A 198 11.45 -17.19 19.03
CA LEU A 198 10.31 -17.66 18.26
C LEU A 198 9.87 -19.05 18.73
N LEU A 199 8.55 -19.28 18.73
CA LEU A 199 7.98 -20.61 18.96
C LEU A 199 8.43 -21.61 17.88
N SER A 200 8.42 -22.90 18.20
CA SER A 200 8.51 -23.95 17.19
C SER A 200 7.32 -23.85 16.24
N ARG A 201 7.47 -24.34 15.01
CA ARG A 201 6.42 -24.31 14.00
C ARG A 201 5.15 -25.02 14.48
N GLU A 202 5.31 -26.19 15.11
CA GLU A 202 4.19 -26.97 15.67
C GLU A 202 3.45 -26.22 16.78
N ALA A 203 4.19 -25.62 17.73
CA ALA A 203 3.60 -24.80 18.78
C ALA A 203 2.87 -23.56 18.23
N ALA A 204 3.40 -22.97 17.17
CA ALA A 204 2.77 -21.81 16.52
C ALA A 204 1.46 -22.18 15.82
N PHE A 205 1.39 -23.32 15.10
CA PHE A 205 0.14 -23.78 14.52
C PHE A 205 -0.90 -24.17 15.57
N HIS A 206 -0.47 -24.75 16.69
CA HIS A 206 -1.37 -25.01 17.80
C HIS A 206 -1.89 -23.71 18.41
N GLY A 207 -0.99 -22.78 18.73
CA GLY A 207 -1.33 -21.50 19.37
C GLY A 207 -2.13 -20.53 18.49
N ILE A 208 -2.08 -20.66 17.15
CA ILE A 208 -2.90 -19.85 16.25
C ILE A 208 -4.34 -20.36 16.16
N HIS A 209 -4.56 -21.68 16.23
CA HIS A 209 -5.88 -22.27 16.13
C HIS A 209 -6.56 -22.44 17.50
N TYR A 210 -5.79 -22.73 18.55
CA TYR A 210 -6.29 -23.02 19.90
C TYR A 210 -5.43 -22.33 20.98
N PRO A 211 -5.37 -21.00 21.01
CA PRO A 211 -4.58 -20.30 22.01
C PRO A 211 -5.24 -20.38 23.40
N HIS A 212 -4.45 -20.71 24.42
CA HIS A 212 -4.90 -20.68 25.81
C HIS A 212 -4.87 -19.28 26.41
N SER A 213 -4.06 -18.40 25.84
CA SER A 213 -3.90 -17.02 26.32
C SER A 213 -3.64 -16.04 25.16
N LEU A 214 -3.81 -14.74 25.43
CA LEU A 214 -3.44 -13.67 24.49
C LEU A 214 -1.95 -13.66 24.19
N ASP A 215 -1.10 -13.97 25.18
CA ASP A 215 0.35 -14.04 24.98
C ASP A 215 0.73 -15.17 24.04
N GLU A 216 0.17 -16.36 24.24
CA GLU A 216 0.40 -17.50 23.34
C GLU A 216 -0.04 -17.19 21.91
N LEU A 217 -1.22 -16.56 21.75
CA LEU A 217 -1.71 -16.11 20.45
C LEU A 217 -0.75 -15.13 19.77
N GLN A 218 -0.30 -14.11 20.50
CA GLN A 218 0.63 -13.12 19.96
C GLN A 218 1.96 -13.75 19.53
N ARG A 219 2.53 -14.65 20.36
CA ARG A 219 3.75 -15.36 20.04
C ARG A 219 3.59 -16.28 18.82
N ALA A 220 2.46 -16.97 18.70
CA ALA A 220 2.13 -17.78 17.53
C ALA A 220 2.00 -16.93 16.26
N GLN A 221 1.31 -15.79 16.35
CA GLN A 221 1.19 -14.82 15.24
C GLN A 221 2.55 -14.28 14.81
N VAL A 222 3.40 -13.87 15.77
CA VAL A 222 4.75 -13.37 15.48
C VAL A 222 5.57 -14.43 14.74
N ARG A 223 5.53 -15.69 15.20
CA ARG A 223 6.27 -16.79 14.56
C ARG A 223 5.84 -17.03 13.11
N LEU A 224 4.53 -17.13 12.86
CA LEU A 224 4.00 -17.43 11.53
C LEU A 224 4.17 -16.23 10.58
N LYS A 225 3.92 -15.01 11.04
CA LYS A 225 4.16 -13.79 10.27
C LYS A 225 5.63 -13.60 9.92
N PHE A 226 6.52 -13.81 10.90
CA PHE A 226 7.96 -13.72 10.65
C PHE A 226 8.41 -14.74 9.60
N GLU A 227 7.98 -15.98 9.67
CA GLU A 227 8.32 -17.02 8.70
C GLU A 227 7.91 -16.60 7.29
N GLU A 228 6.66 -16.16 7.13
CA GLU A 228 6.12 -15.74 5.84
C GLU A 228 6.91 -14.55 5.26
N LEU A 229 7.11 -13.50 6.05
CA LEU A 229 7.87 -12.32 5.65
C LEU A 229 9.35 -12.63 5.39
N PHE A 230 9.95 -13.51 6.18
CA PHE A 230 11.34 -13.92 6.02
C PHE A 230 11.58 -14.59 4.67
N TYR A 231 10.75 -15.54 4.29
CA TYR A 231 10.90 -16.21 2.99
C TYR A 231 10.64 -15.29 1.81
N VAL A 232 9.74 -14.33 1.95
CA VAL A 232 9.55 -13.27 0.96
C VAL A 232 10.84 -12.44 0.82
N GLN A 233 11.41 -11.96 1.93
CA GLN A 233 12.63 -11.14 1.90
C GLN A 233 13.85 -11.96 1.42
N LEU A 234 13.98 -13.21 1.85
CA LEU A 234 15.06 -14.08 1.39
C LEU A 234 15.01 -14.32 -0.12
N ASN A 235 13.81 -14.52 -0.66
CA ASN A 235 13.62 -14.70 -2.11
C ASN A 235 14.01 -13.44 -2.90
N ILE A 236 13.55 -12.28 -2.45
CA ILE A 236 13.84 -10.98 -3.07
C ILE A 236 15.35 -10.70 -3.05
N LEU A 237 15.98 -10.84 -1.88
CA LEU A 237 17.41 -10.58 -1.73
C LEU A 237 18.28 -11.57 -2.51
N ARG A 238 17.86 -12.85 -2.57
CA ARG A 238 18.55 -13.85 -3.41
C ARG A 238 18.50 -13.47 -4.87
N TYR A 239 17.32 -13.09 -5.36
CA TYR A 239 17.18 -12.65 -6.75
C TYR A 239 18.04 -11.42 -7.05
N ALA A 240 18.03 -10.40 -6.18
CA ALA A 240 18.86 -9.22 -6.34
C ALA A 240 20.36 -9.56 -6.33
N HIS A 241 20.78 -10.47 -5.43
CA HIS A 241 22.15 -10.95 -5.38
C HIS A 241 22.57 -11.70 -6.65
N ASP A 242 21.75 -12.65 -7.13
CA ASP A 242 22.04 -13.44 -8.33
C ASP A 242 22.13 -12.53 -9.57
N ARG A 243 21.26 -11.51 -9.66
CA ARG A 243 21.32 -10.50 -10.72
C ARG A 243 22.61 -9.68 -10.66
N ARG A 244 23.03 -9.20 -9.49
CA ARG A 244 24.27 -8.45 -9.30
C ARG A 244 25.52 -9.24 -9.69
N ARG A 245 25.47 -10.57 -9.55
CA ARG A 245 26.56 -11.47 -10.00
C ARG A 245 26.55 -11.67 -11.50
N LYS A 246 25.36 -11.74 -12.10
CA LYS A 246 25.18 -12.01 -13.54
C LYS A 246 25.56 -10.82 -14.41
N TYR A 247 25.28 -9.60 -13.94
CA TYR A 247 25.48 -8.38 -14.71
C TYR A 247 26.54 -7.48 -14.05
N SER A 248 27.69 -7.36 -14.68
CA SER A 248 28.66 -6.31 -14.38
C SER A 248 28.11 -4.96 -14.84
N GLY A 249 28.37 -3.90 -14.06
CA GLY A 249 28.05 -2.53 -14.42
C GLY A 249 29.26 -1.74 -14.87
N TYR A 250 29.04 -0.63 -15.52
CA TYR A 250 30.10 0.33 -15.77
C TYR A 250 30.67 0.85 -14.44
N ARG A 251 31.95 1.17 -14.41
CA ARG A 251 32.57 1.71 -13.22
C ARG A 251 32.92 3.18 -13.43
N PHE A 252 32.31 4.06 -12.65
CA PHE A 252 32.52 5.50 -12.72
C PHE A 252 33.44 5.94 -11.57
N HIS A 253 34.73 5.88 -11.81
CA HIS A 253 35.74 6.23 -10.81
C HIS A 253 35.81 7.71 -10.50
N GLN A 254 35.60 8.54 -11.52
CA GLN A 254 35.80 9.98 -11.42
C GLN A 254 34.44 10.66 -11.24
N VAL A 255 34.44 11.74 -10.45
CA VAL A 255 33.28 12.65 -10.40
C VAL A 255 33.21 13.48 -11.67
N GLY A 256 34.37 13.81 -12.23
CA GLY A 256 34.52 14.53 -13.49
C GLY A 256 34.51 16.06 -13.34
N GLN A 257 35.21 16.71 -14.27
CA GLN A 257 35.36 18.17 -14.27
C GLN A 257 34.04 18.89 -14.48
N VAL A 258 33.15 18.32 -15.30
CA VAL A 258 31.81 18.87 -15.59
C VAL A 258 30.95 18.93 -14.32
N PHE A 259 31.05 17.93 -13.45
CA PHE A 259 30.33 17.92 -12.17
C PHE A 259 30.88 19.02 -11.23
N HIS A 260 32.21 19.16 -11.11
CA HIS A 260 32.82 20.19 -10.27
C HIS A 260 32.42 21.59 -10.73
N GLN A 261 32.48 21.85 -12.04
CA GLN A 261 32.04 23.12 -12.62
C GLN A 261 30.58 23.42 -12.27
N PHE A 262 29.70 22.44 -12.41
CA PHE A 262 28.29 22.59 -12.03
C PHE A 262 28.14 22.88 -10.55
N TYR A 263 28.80 22.13 -9.69
CA TYR A 263 28.70 22.26 -8.23
C TYR A 263 29.18 23.61 -7.72
N GLU A 264 30.22 24.14 -8.31
CA GLU A 264 30.84 25.42 -7.90
C GLU A 264 30.11 26.64 -8.47
N ASN A 265 29.62 26.58 -9.70
CA ASN A 265 29.16 27.77 -10.42
C ASN A 265 27.65 27.78 -10.72
N ASN A 266 27.02 26.63 -10.93
CA ASN A 266 25.65 26.52 -11.45
C ASN A 266 24.64 25.96 -10.42
N LEU A 267 25.11 25.57 -9.23
CA LEU A 267 24.21 25.02 -8.22
C LEU A 267 23.23 26.10 -7.73
N PRO A 268 21.91 25.91 -7.88
CA PRO A 268 20.93 26.97 -7.59
C PRO A 268 20.77 27.28 -6.11
N PHE A 269 21.17 26.36 -5.22
CA PHE A 269 21.13 26.48 -3.76
C PHE A 269 22.03 25.42 -3.10
N ALA A 270 22.43 25.65 -1.86
CA ALA A 270 23.20 24.68 -1.10
C ALA A 270 22.43 23.36 -0.91
N LEU A 271 23.10 22.22 -1.13
CA LEU A 271 22.48 20.92 -0.94
C LEU A 271 22.14 20.68 0.53
N THR A 272 20.99 20.07 0.77
CA THR A 272 20.59 19.59 2.11
C THR A 272 21.45 18.42 2.55
N GLY A 273 21.44 18.12 3.87
CA GLY A 273 22.12 16.94 4.41
C GLY A 273 21.66 15.64 3.75
N ALA A 274 20.35 15.49 3.54
CA ALA A 274 19.76 14.34 2.86
C ALA A 274 20.22 14.21 1.40
N GLN A 275 20.26 15.30 0.65
CA GLN A 275 20.75 15.27 -0.74
C GLN A 275 22.23 14.87 -0.83
N LYS A 276 23.07 15.38 0.08
CA LYS A 276 24.50 14.99 0.16
C LYS A 276 24.65 13.51 0.48
N ARG A 277 23.93 13.00 1.47
CA ARG A 277 23.91 11.58 1.84
C ARG A 277 23.54 10.70 0.63
N VAL A 278 22.46 11.03 -0.05
CA VAL A 278 22.00 10.29 -1.24
C VAL A 278 23.03 10.33 -2.37
N MET A 279 23.67 11.47 -2.62
CA MET A 279 24.73 11.54 -3.63
C MET A 279 25.94 10.66 -3.27
N HIS A 280 26.29 10.52 -1.99
CA HIS A 280 27.32 9.59 -1.56
C HIS A 280 26.93 8.13 -1.80
N GLU A 281 25.68 7.76 -1.50
CA GLU A 281 25.15 6.41 -1.75
C GLU A 281 25.18 6.06 -3.24
N ILE A 282 24.68 6.96 -4.10
CA ILE A 282 24.69 6.80 -5.55
C ILE A 282 26.11 6.65 -6.09
N ARG A 283 27.04 7.51 -5.64
CA ARG A 283 28.43 7.46 -6.06
C ARG A 283 29.11 6.14 -5.68
N ALA A 284 28.87 5.66 -4.47
CA ALA A 284 29.42 4.37 -4.02
C ALA A 284 28.93 3.21 -4.90
N ASP A 285 27.65 3.22 -5.30
CA ASP A 285 27.13 2.21 -6.21
C ASP A 285 27.78 2.30 -7.58
N MET A 286 27.88 3.50 -8.17
CA MET A 286 28.43 3.71 -9.51
C MET A 286 29.94 3.38 -9.61
N ASP A 287 30.67 3.47 -8.51
CA ASP A 287 32.10 3.09 -8.43
C ASP A 287 32.31 1.60 -8.12
N SER A 288 31.27 0.87 -7.71
CA SER A 288 31.37 -0.53 -7.28
C SER A 288 31.72 -1.53 -8.39
N GLY A 289 31.57 -1.15 -9.67
CA GLY A 289 31.68 -2.05 -10.84
C GLY A 289 30.48 -2.99 -11.00
N LYS A 290 29.43 -2.80 -10.21
CA LYS A 290 28.13 -3.49 -10.33
C LYS A 290 27.11 -2.54 -10.90
N GLN A 291 26.10 -3.06 -11.61
CA GLN A 291 24.99 -2.24 -12.06
C GLN A 291 24.23 -1.63 -10.88
N MET A 292 24.23 -0.29 -10.77
CA MET A 292 23.36 0.40 -9.84
C MET A 292 21.91 0.24 -10.27
N ASN A 293 21.02 -0.11 -9.35
CA ASN A 293 19.59 -0.11 -9.55
C ASN A 293 18.95 0.48 -8.27
N ARG A 294 18.68 1.79 -8.29
CA ARG A 294 18.35 2.54 -7.08
C ARG A 294 17.06 3.31 -7.22
N LEU A 295 16.22 3.26 -6.19
CA LEU A 295 15.01 4.06 -6.04
C LEU A 295 15.30 5.30 -5.19
N LEU A 296 15.14 6.46 -5.79
CA LEU A 296 15.24 7.76 -5.13
C LEU A 296 13.84 8.24 -4.75
N GLN A 297 13.54 8.20 -3.47
CA GLN A 297 12.29 8.69 -2.92
C GLN A 297 12.46 10.07 -2.29
N GLY A 298 11.44 10.87 -2.37
CA GLY A 298 11.39 12.15 -1.69
C GLY A 298 10.08 12.87 -2.01
N ASP A 299 9.67 13.73 -1.15
CA ASP A 299 8.45 14.51 -1.33
C ASP A 299 8.51 15.40 -2.58
N VAL A 300 7.36 15.91 -3.00
CA VAL A 300 7.29 16.85 -4.12
C VAL A 300 8.14 18.08 -3.79
N GLY A 301 9.11 18.39 -4.69
CA GLY A 301 10.02 19.51 -4.52
C GLY A 301 11.18 19.29 -3.53
N SER A 302 11.49 18.06 -3.14
CA SER A 302 12.67 17.72 -2.35
C SER A 302 14.00 17.83 -3.13
N GLY A 303 13.95 18.16 -4.43
CA GLY A 303 15.14 18.30 -5.27
C GLY A 303 15.63 17.01 -5.94
N LYS A 304 14.77 16.00 -6.11
CA LYS A 304 15.12 14.75 -6.83
C LYS A 304 15.71 14.99 -8.21
N THR A 305 15.15 15.93 -8.98
CA THR A 305 15.65 16.27 -10.32
C THR A 305 17.08 16.80 -10.28
N LEU A 306 17.45 17.57 -9.25
CA LEU A 306 18.82 18.07 -9.07
C LEU A 306 19.79 16.93 -8.77
N VAL A 307 19.42 15.99 -7.89
CA VAL A 307 20.20 14.78 -7.60
C VAL A 307 20.36 13.93 -8.86
N ALA A 308 19.31 13.76 -9.65
CA ALA A 308 19.37 13.04 -10.92
C ALA A 308 20.31 13.73 -11.92
N LEU A 309 20.23 15.06 -12.06
CA LEU A 309 21.14 15.84 -12.91
C LEU A 309 22.60 15.65 -12.48
N MET A 310 22.90 15.81 -11.18
CA MET A 310 24.25 15.60 -10.67
C MET A 310 24.76 14.18 -10.94
N THR A 311 23.88 13.17 -10.85
CA THR A 311 24.21 11.79 -11.19
C THR A 311 24.50 11.63 -12.70
N MET A 312 23.74 12.30 -13.57
CA MET A 312 24.01 12.33 -15.01
C MET A 312 25.34 13.00 -15.34
N LEU A 313 25.70 14.07 -14.64
CA LEU A 313 26.99 14.75 -14.81
C LEU A 313 28.19 13.86 -14.42
N ILE A 314 28.03 12.98 -13.40
CA ILE A 314 29.04 11.96 -13.08
C ILE A 314 29.21 10.98 -14.27
N ALA A 315 28.11 10.52 -14.88
CA ALA A 315 28.19 9.63 -16.04
C ALA A 315 28.88 10.31 -17.23
N ILE A 316 28.55 11.58 -17.50
CA ILE A 316 29.18 12.38 -18.57
C ILE A 316 30.68 12.58 -18.29
N GLY A 317 31.06 12.86 -17.04
CA GLY A 317 32.44 13.02 -16.62
C GLY A 317 33.28 11.73 -16.81
N ASN A 318 32.65 10.57 -16.91
CA ASN A 318 33.29 9.29 -17.25
C ASN A 318 33.16 8.91 -18.74
N GLY A 319 32.71 9.82 -19.60
CA GLY A 319 32.61 9.62 -21.06
C GLY A 319 31.40 8.82 -21.53
N PHE A 320 30.33 8.81 -20.73
CA PHE A 320 29.08 8.13 -21.07
C PHE A 320 27.96 9.14 -21.33
N GLN A 321 26.95 8.70 -22.06
CA GLN A 321 25.70 9.41 -22.25
C GLN A 321 24.70 9.02 -21.12
N ALA A 322 23.77 9.92 -20.84
CA ALA A 322 22.67 9.69 -19.92
C ALA A 322 21.32 9.94 -20.59
N CYS A 323 20.27 9.32 -20.07
CA CYS A 323 18.91 9.67 -20.45
C CYS A 323 18.02 9.85 -19.23
N ILE A 324 16.97 10.67 -19.37
CA ILE A 324 15.89 10.79 -18.41
C ILE A 324 14.55 10.58 -19.11
N MET A 325 13.77 9.67 -18.56
CA MET A 325 12.45 9.31 -19.06
C MET A 325 11.37 9.85 -18.16
N ALA A 326 10.42 10.56 -18.74
CA ALA A 326 9.23 11.07 -18.07
C ALA A 326 7.96 10.38 -18.61
N PRO A 327 6.90 10.23 -17.79
CA PRO A 327 5.67 9.54 -18.20
C PRO A 327 4.83 10.31 -19.21
N THR A 328 5.04 11.63 -19.35
CA THR A 328 4.28 12.49 -20.27
C THR A 328 5.18 13.49 -20.97
N GLU A 329 4.73 14.00 -22.13
CA GLU A 329 5.46 15.02 -22.92
C GLU A 329 5.69 16.30 -22.13
N ILE A 330 4.66 16.79 -21.42
CA ILE A 330 4.76 17.99 -20.58
C ILE A 330 5.86 17.87 -19.52
N LEU A 331 5.95 16.71 -18.86
CA LEU A 331 7.02 16.47 -17.87
C LEU A 331 8.39 16.37 -18.53
N ALA A 332 8.49 15.74 -19.70
CA ALA A 332 9.73 15.67 -20.46
C ALA A 332 10.20 17.07 -20.86
N GLU A 333 9.31 17.92 -21.33
CA GLU A 333 9.61 19.32 -21.65
C GLU A 333 10.05 20.11 -20.43
N GLN A 334 9.38 19.94 -19.28
CA GLN A 334 9.80 20.59 -18.03
C GLN A 334 11.19 20.14 -17.58
N HIS A 335 11.48 18.86 -17.62
CA HIS A 335 12.82 18.36 -17.32
C HIS A 335 13.85 18.96 -18.29
N PHE A 336 13.54 19.00 -19.57
CA PHE A 336 14.41 19.56 -20.59
C PHE A 336 14.72 21.04 -20.33
N VAL A 337 13.69 21.87 -20.07
CA VAL A 337 13.87 23.29 -19.78
C VAL A 337 14.67 23.48 -18.49
N THR A 338 14.29 22.80 -17.41
CA THR A 338 14.97 22.89 -16.10
C THR A 338 16.43 22.47 -16.18
N ILE A 339 16.74 21.35 -16.88
CA ILE A 339 18.10 20.87 -17.05
C ILE A 339 18.92 21.85 -17.87
N LYS A 340 18.37 22.41 -18.96
CA LYS A 340 19.04 23.44 -19.76
C LYS A 340 19.32 24.71 -18.96
N GLU A 341 18.38 25.16 -18.15
CA GLU A 341 18.56 26.31 -17.25
C GLU A 341 19.70 26.07 -16.24
N PHE A 342 19.76 24.89 -15.66
CA PHE A 342 20.84 24.53 -14.72
C PHE A 342 22.21 24.41 -15.40
N LEU A 343 22.25 23.97 -16.65
CA LEU A 343 23.46 23.75 -17.43
C LEU A 343 23.84 24.93 -18.33
N HIS A 344 23.27 26.13 -18.07
CA HIS A 344 23.66 27.32 -18.85
C HIS A 344 25.18 27.52 -18.79
N ASP A 345 25.78 27.89 -19.91
CA ASP A 345 27.22 28.10 -20.08
C ASP A 345 28.12 26.87 -19.82
N MET A 346 27.53 25.66 -19.81
CA MET A 346 28.28 24.41 -19.66
C MET A 346 28.36 23.63 -20.99
N PRO A 347 29.48 22.93 -21.26
CA PRO A 347 29.68 22.16 -22.48
C PRO A 347 28.93 20.81 -22.44
N VAL A 348 27.62 20.83 -22.17
CA VAL A 348 26.77 19.66 -22.06
C VAL A 348 25.56 19.85 -23.01
N GLU A 349 25.50 19.02 -24.04
CA GLU A 349 24.41 19.06 -25.01
C GLU A 349 23.21 18.23 -24.52
N VAL A 350 22.06 18.88 -24.43
CA VAL A 350 20.78 18.28 -23.99
C VAL A 350 19.80 18.30 -25.16
N ALA A 351 19.16 17.17 -25.43
CA ALA A 351 18.14 17.06 -26.46
C ALA A 351 16.82 16.49 -25.93
N LEU A 352 15.70 16.89 -26.56
CA LEU A 352 14.35 16.43 -26.22
C LEU A 352 13.82 15.51 -27.32
N LEU A 353 13.34 14.31 -26.95
CA LEU A 353 12.71 13.34 -27.83
C LEU A 353 11.32 12.96 -27.31
N THR A 354 10.29 13.50 -27.92
CA THR A 354 8.87 13.20 -27.65
C THR A 354 8.16 12.73 -28.94
N GLY A 355 6.92 12.31 -28.83
CA GLY A 355 6.10 11.88 -29.97
C GLY A 355 5.84 12.98 -31.02
N VAL A 356 6.00 14.25 -30.63
CA VAL A 356 5.85 15.42 -31.52
C VAL A 356 7.04 15.58 -32.45
N VAL A 357 8.24 15.12 -32.03
CA VAL A 357 9.46 15.22 -32.87
C VAL A 357 9.41 14.18 -33.98
N LYS A 358 9.15 14.63 -35.22
CA LYS A 358 8.95 13.76 -36.38
C LYS A 358 9.87 14.14 -37.58
N GLY A 359 9.91 13.26 -38.57
CA GLY A 359 10.57 13.49 -39.85
C GLY A 359 12.07 13.79 -39.73
N LYS A 360 12.56 14.72 -40.52
CA LYS A 360 13.99 15.05 -40.65
C LYS A 360 14.60 15.49 -39.28
N ARG A 361 13.85 16.23 -38.47
CA ARG A 361 14.34 16.67 -37.17
C ARG A 361 14.63 15.46 -36.23
N ARG A 362 13.74 14.46 -36.23
CA ARG A 362 13.95 13.22 -35.45
C ARG A 362 15.19 12.46 -35.99
N GLN A 363 15.31 12.32 -37.28
CA GLN A 363 16.45 11.62 -37.91
C GLN A 363 17.77 12.29 -37.52
N THR A 364 17.91 13.60 -37.70
CA THR A 364 19.12 14.35 -37.31
C THR A 364 19.44 14.19 -35.82
N LEU A 365 18.44 14.21 -34.96
CA LEU A 365 18.63 14.03 -33.52
C LEU A 365 19.18 12.62 -33.24
N LEU A 366 18.59 11.59 -33.82
CA LEU A 366 19.06 10.19 -33.67
C LEU A 366 20.47 9.96 -34.19
N GLU A 367 20.83 10.55 -35.31
CA GLU A 367 22.19 10.50 -35.85
C GLU A 367 23.21 11.16 -34.94
N ARG A 368 22.89 12.33 -34.36
CA ARG A 368 23.74 13.02 -33.39
C ARG A 368 23.88 12.22 -32.07
N LEU A 369 22.79 11.60 -31.64
CA LEU A 369 22.80 10.74 -30.45
C LEU A 369 23.72 9.52 -30.65
N ALA A 370 23.62 8.85 -31.78
CA ALA A 370 24.44 7.69 -32.11
C ALA A 370 25.91 8.04 -32.29
N LYS A 371 26.25 9.30 -32.65
CA LYS A 371 27.63 9.80 -32.69
C LYS A 371 28.19 10.25 -31.32
N GLY A 372 27.37 10.28 -30.30
CA GLY A 372 27.78 10.75 -28.96
C GLY A 372 27.81 12.28 -28.82
N GLU A 373 27.28 13.04 -29.78
CA GLU A 373 27.23 14.51 -29.71
C GLU A 373 26.21 15.04 -28.71
N ILE A 374 25.20 14.22 -28.33
CA ILE A 374 24.20 14.53 -27.31
C ILE A 374 24.60 13.82 -26.04
N ASN A 375 24.80 14.57 -24.97
CA ASN A 375 25.19 14.03 -23.68
C ASN A 375 24.02 13.55 -22.84
N ILE A 376 22.90 14.31 -22.84
CA ILE A 376 21.67 13.98 -22.11
C ILE A 376 20.48 13.96 -23.07
N LEU A 377 19.81 12.81 -23.14
CA LEU A 377 18.54 12.69 -23.85
C LEU A 377 17.37 12.73 -22.86
N VAL A 378 16.51 13.73 -22.99
CA VAL A 378 15.25 13.84 -22.24
C VAL A 378 14.12 13.35 -23.13
N GLY A 379 13.21 12.53 -22.62
CA GLY A 379 12.06 12.13 -23.42
C GLY A 379 11.03 11.29 -22.66
N THR A 380 10.07 10.79 -23.43
CA THR A 380 9.04 9.86 -22.94
C THR A 380 9.41 8.41 -23.26
N HIS A 381 8.45 7.53 -23.35
CA HIS A 381 8.66 6.15 -23.83
C HIS A 381 9.34 6.07 -25.21
N ALA A 382 9.36 7.15 -25.98
CA ALA A 382 10.09 7.22 -27.24
C ALA A 382 11.60 6.92 -27.08
N VAL A 383 12.19 7.16 -25.91
CA VAL A 383 13.61 6.87 -25.61
C VAL A 383 13.92 5.36 -25.69
N ILE A 384 12.96 4.51 -25.37
CA ILE A 384 13.14 3.04 -25.39
C ILE A 384 12.81 2.38 -26.71
N GLU A 385 12.37 3.13 -27.72
CA GLU A 385 12.12 2.58 -29.07
C GLU A 385 13.39 2.03 -29.67
N ASP A 386 13.29 0.95 -30.45
CA ASP A 386 14.45 0.24 -31.02
C ASP A 386 15.27 1.12 -32.01
N THR A 387 14.62 2.13 -32.57
CA THR A 387 15.27 3.11 -33.48
C THR A 387 16.21 4.08 -32.72
N VAL A 388 16.09 4.21 -31.42
CA VAL A 388 16.92 5.08 -30.59
C VAL A 388 18.18 4.31 -30.18
N GLN A 389 19.31 4.72 -30.66
CA GLN A 389 20.61 4.11 -30.35
C GLN A 389 21.55 5.16 -29.76
N PHE A 390 22.20 4.79 -28.65
CA PHE A 390 23.20 5.62 -27.99
C PHE A 390 24.59 5.14 -28.40
N ALA A 391 25.55 6.05 -28.49
CA ALA A 391 26.94 5.67 -28.64
C ALA A 391 27.46 4.91 -27.41
N ARG A 392 27.17 5.40 -26.21
CA ARG A 392 27.59 4.79 -24.91
C ARG A 392 26.66 5.21 -23.79
N LEU A 393 25.50 4.56 -23.65
CA LEU A 393 24.57 4.83 -22.55
C LEU A 393 25.12 4.26 -21.24
N GLY A 394 25.41 5.10 -20.25
CA GLY A 394 25.92 4.68 -18.95
C GLY A 394 24.93 4.83 -17.80
N LEU A 395 23.95 5.74 -17.92
CA LEU A 395 22.92 5.99 -16.90
C LEU A 395 21.56 6.26 -17.52
N ALA A 396 20.54 5.58 -17.01
CA ALA A 396 19.14 5.89 -17.30
C ALA A 396 18.40 6.31 -16.02
N VAL A 397 17.78 7.48 -16.08
CA VAL A 397 16.90 7.99 -15.01
C VAL A 397 15.45 7.77 -15.45
N VAL A 398 14.63 7.23 -14.56
CA VAL A 398 13.20 6.98 -14.81
C VAL A 398 12.38 7.76 -13.77
N ASP A 399 11.60 8.73 -14.22
CA ASP A 399 10.73 9.52 -13.33
C ASP A 399 9.33 8.89 -13.23
N GLU A 400 8.75 8.89 -12.02
CA GLU A 400 7.42 8.33 -11.70
C GLU A 400 7.25 6.86 -12.14
N GLN A 401 8.05 5.98 -11.55
CA GLN A 401 8.15 4.54 -11.87
C GLN A 401 6.80 3.81 -11.97
N HIS A 402 5.81 4.16 -11.17
CA HIS A 402 4.51 3.49 -11.17
C HIS A 402 3.80 3.47 -12.54
N ARG A 403 4.28 4.25 -13.50
CA ARG A 403 3.80 4.30 -14.88
C ARG A 403 4.66 3.53 -15.88
N PHE A 404 5.81 2.96 -15.43
CA PHE A 404 6.72 2.19 -16.29
C PHE A 404 6.81 0.73 -15.81
N GLY A 405 6.37 -0.20 -16.66
CA GLY A 405 6.42 -1.64 -16.36
C GLY A 405 7.84 -2.22 -16.45
N VAL A 406 8.02 -3.42 -15.89
CA VAL A 406 9.28 -4.20 -15.91
C VAL A 406 9.81 -4.43 -17.33
N ALA A 407 8.92 -4.72 -18.29
CA ALA A 407 9.28 -4.92 -19.68
C ALA A 407 9.95 -3.69 -20.32
N GLN A 408 9.58 -2.49 -19.89
CA GLN A 408 10.17 -1.24 -20.41
C GLN A 408 11.57 -1.01 -19.86
N ARG A 409 11.82 -1.36 -18.58
CA ARG A 409 13.17 -1.33 -18.00
C ARG A 409 14.12 -2.32 -18.69
N ALA A 410 13.64 -3.53 -18.99
CA ALA A 410 14.41 -4.52 -19.71
C ALA A 410 14.87 -4.03 -21.10
N ARG A 411 14.06 -3.22 -21.79
CA ARG A 411 14.44 -2.59 -23.05
C ARG A 411 15.55 -1.56 -22.90
N LEU A 412 15.61 -0.82 -21.79
CA LEU A 412 16.72 0.09 -21.50
C LEU A 412 18.04 -0.67 -21.32
N TRP A 413 18.01 -1.86 -20.71
CA TRP A 413 19.22 -2.68 -20.55
C TRP A 413 19.80 -3.14 -21.90
N ALA A 414 18.92 -3.39 -22.87
CA ALA A 414 19.35 -3.82 -24.22
C ALA A 414 19.97 -2.69 -25.07
N LYS A 415 19.97 -1.43 -24.60
CA LYS A 415 20.51 -0.26 -25.31
C LYS A 415 22.03 -0.11 -25.23
N SER A 416 22.71 -0.93 -24.45
CA SER A 416 24.16 -0.88 -24.26
C SER A 416 24.73 -2.29 -24.17
N GLU A 417 26.01 -2.44 -24.48
CA GLU A 417 26.75 -3.72 -24.37
C GLU A 417 26.77 -4.23 -22.93
N GLN A 418 26.94 -3.32 -21.96
CA GLN A 418 26.74 -3.58 -20.55
C GLN A 418 25.50 -2.81 -20.09
N PRO A 419 24.67 -3.38 -19.17
CA PRO A 419 23.50 -2.69 -18.65
C PRO A 419 23.87 -1.34 -18.03
N PRO A 420 23.21 -0.24 -18.42
CA PRO A 420 23.44 1.07 -17.80
C PRO A 420 23.01 1.05 -16.33
N HIS A 421 23.55 1.95 -15.54
CA HIS A 421 23.02 2.25 -14.21
C HIS A 421 21.58 2.77 -14.32
N ILE A 422 20.73 2.38 -13.38
CA ILE A 422 19.32 2.80 -13.34
C ILE A 422 19.07 3.58 -12.03
N LEU A 423 18.58 4.80 -12.19
CA LEU A 423 18.07 5.61 -11.10
C LEU A 423 16.57 5.84 -11.32
N VAL A 424 15.77 5.28 -10.47
CA VAL A 424 14.32 5.44 -10.50
C VAL A 424 13.91 6.51 -9.50
N MET A 425 13.06 7.45 -9.90
CA MET A 425 12.56 8.50 -9.02
C MET A 425 11.05 8.32 -8.78
N THR A 426 10.59 8.66 -7.58
CA THR A 426 9.17 8.78 -7.27
C THR A 426 8.90 9.97 -6.37
N ALA A 427 7.84 10.72 -6.67
CA ALA A 427 7.34 11.81 -5.83
C ALA A 427 6.27 11.31 -4.83
N THR A 428 5.81 10.07 -4.95
CA THR A 428 4.98 9.44 -3.92
C THR A 428 5.87 8.86 -2.85
N PRO A 429 5.85 9.40 -1.63
CA PRO A 429 6.48 8.74 -0.52
C PRO A 429 5.84 7.36 -0.31
N ILE A 430 6.65 6.33 -0.34
CA ILE A 430 6.24 4.95 -0.07
C ILE A 430 6.88 4.57 1.25
N PRO A 431 6.13 4.04 2.23
CA PRO A 431 6.73 3.58 3.47
C PRO A 431 7.94 2.69 3.20
N ARG A 432 9.04 2.94 3.89
CA ARG A 432 10.33 2.26 3.62
C ARG A 432 10.20 0.74 3.61
N THR A 433 9.42 0.19 4.54
CA THR A 433 9.15 -1.24 4.65
C THR A 433 8.43 -1.80 3.43
N LEU A 434 7.45 -1.05 2.92
CA LEU A 434 6.71 -1.40 1.71
C LEU A 434 7.60 -1.30 0.46
N ALA A 435 8.41 -0.24 0.37
CA ALA A 435 9.36 -0.04 -0.72
C ALA A 435 10.39 -1.18 -0.78
N MET A 436 10.95 -1.58 0.36
CA MET A 436 11.89 -2.70 0.46
C MET A 436 11.29 -4.05 0.07
N THR A 437 9.97 -4.19 0.10
CA THR A 437 9.27 -5.42 -0.26
C THR A 437 8.81 -5.40 -1.72
N ILE A 438 8.18 -4.31 -2.16
CA ILE A 438 7.66 -4.19 -3.54
C ILE A 438 8.78 -3.99 -4.56
N TYR A 439 9.81 -3.22 -4.18
CA TYR A 439 10.96 -2.89 -5.03
C TYR A 439 12.24 -3.51 -4.48
N GLY A 440 12.15 -4.73 -3.98
CA GLY A 440 13.24 -5.37 -3.24
C GLY A 440 14.52 -5.63 -4.03
N ASP A 441 14.47 -5.47 -5.36
CA ASP A 441 15.60 -5.46 -6.28
C ASP A 441 16.27 -4.07 -6.40
N LEU A 442 15.62 -3.01 -5.89
CA LEU A 442 16.16 -1.65 -5.85
C LEU A 442 16.73 -1.33 -4.47
N GLU A 443 17.91 -0.71 -4.46
CA GLU A 443 18.39 -0.01 -3.28
C GLU A 443 17.59 1.27 -3.09
N VAL A 444 17.22 1.62 -1.86
CA VAL A 444 16.34 2.75 -1.57
C VAL A 444 17.11 3.88 -0.92
N SER A 445 17.09 5.05 -1.56
CA SER A 445 17.56 6.32 -1.01
C SER A 445 16.39 7.27 -0.77
N VAL A 446 16.41 7.96 0.35
CA VAL A 446 15.34 8.86 0.79
C VAL A 446 15.86 10.28 0.97
N ILE A 447 15.20 11.25 0.32
CA ILE A 447 15.39 12.68 0.60
C ILE A 447 14.25 13.10 1.53
N ASP A 448 14.54 13.14 2.80
CA ASP A 448 13.63 13.46 3.91
C ASP A 448 13.73 14.92 4.38
N GLU A 449 14.44 15.75 3.64
CA GLU A 449 14.61 17.18 3.89
C GLU A 449 14.12 17.99 2.68
N LEU A 450 13.49 19.13 2.94
CA LEU A 450 13.14 20.11 1.91
C LEU A 450 14.27 21.12 1.72
N PRO A 451 14.47 21.64 0.48
CA PRO A 451 15.42 22.71 0.22
C PRO A 451 15.15 23.95 1.08
N PRO A 452 16.20 24.71 1.45
CA PRO A 452 16.07 25.91 2.27
C PRO A 452 15.20 26.96 1.58
N GLY A 453 14.44 27.77 2.37
CA GLY A 453 13.58 28.85 1.89
C GLY A 453 12.16 28.41 1.52
N ARG A 454 11.81 27.13 1.52
CA ARG A 454 10.47 26.66 1.28
C ARG A 454 9.62 26.76 2.55
N LYS A 455 8.41 27.35 2.41
CA LYS A 455 7.45 27.42 3.52
C LYS A 455 6.54 26.20 3.55
N PRO A 456 6.20 25.67 4.72
CA PRO A 456 5.20 24.60 4.85
C PRO A 456 3.86 25.06 4.25
N ILE A 457 3.16 24.14 3.58
CA ILE A 457 1.82 24.40 3.06
C ILE A 457 0.85 24.30 4.23
N GLU A 458 0.05 25.35 4.44
CA GLU A 458 -1.01 25.36 5.44
C GLU A 458 -2.22 24.58 4.89
N THR A 459 -2.56 23.47 5.54
CA THR A 459 -3.70 22.64 5.13
C THR A 459 -4.87 22.91 6.06
N LEU A 460 -6.01 23.30 5.48
CA LEU A 460 -7.24 23.67 6.19
C LEU A 460 -8.38 22.74 5.78
N HIS A 461 -9.17 22.31 6.76
CA HIS A 461 -10.42 21.61 6.52
C HIS A 461 -11.60 22.59 6.61
N LYS A 462 -12.51 22.53 5.63
CA LYS A 462 -13.77 23.29 5.62
C LYS A 462 -14.93 22.38 5.22
N TYR A 463 -16.08 22.61 5.82
CA TYR A 463 -17.31 21.97 5.38
C TYR A 463 -17.93 22.72 4.20
N ASP A 464 -18.71 22.04 3.37
CA ASP A 464 -19.48 22.60 2.26
C ASP A 464 -20.37 23.77 2.66
N THR A 465 -20.87 23.79 3.90
CA THR A 465 -21.63 24.89 4.50
C THR A 465 -20.79 26.18 4.67
N GLN A 466 -19.47 26.11 4.63
CA GLN A 466 -18.54 27.24 4.79
C GLN A 466 -18.01 27.77 3.45
N ILE A 467 -18.63 27.41 2.32
CA ILE A 467 -18.13 27.70 0.97
C ILE A 467 -18.03 29.22 0.68
N THR A 468 -18.90 30.02 1.26
CA THR A 468 -18.88 31.49 1.09
C THR A 468 -17.57 32.11 1.63
N SER A 469 -17.11 31.65 2.78
CA SER A 469 -15.84 32.11 3.35
C SER A 469 -14.64 31.63 2.53
N LEU A 470 -14.75 30.47 1.88
CA LEU A 470 -13.74 29.95 0.96
C LEU A 470 -13.62 30.86 -0.27
N TYR A 471 -14.73 31.24 -0.89
CA TYR A 471 -14.72 32.12 -2.07
C TYR A 471 -14.17 33.51 -1.77
N GLN A 472 -14.43 34.04 -0.59
CA GLN A 472 -13.81 35.27 -0.12
C GLN A 472 -12.27 35.16 -0.03
N GLY A 473 -11.79 34.04 0.55
CA GLY A 473 -10.35 33.75 0.62
C GLY A 473 -9.71 33.60 -0.76
N ILE A 474 -10.36 32.92 -1.69
CA ILE A 474 -9.91 32.76 -3.08
C ILE A 474 -9.78 34.16 -3.75
N ARG A 475 -10.81 35.00 -3.63
CA ARG A 475 -10.78 36.36 -4.19
C ARG A 475 -9.61 37.17 -3.67
N GLN A 476 -9.38 37.15 -2.36
CA GLN A 476 -8.27 37.86 -1.73
C GLN A 476 -6.90 37.37 -2.26
N GLN A 477 -6.75 36.07 -2.53
CA GLN A 477 -5.51 35.53 -3.07
C GLN A 477 -5.31 35.94 -4.53
N ILE A 478 -6.37 35.97 -5.35
CA ILE A 478 -6.30 36.41 -6.75
C ILE A 478 -6.00 37.89 -6.84
N GLU A 479 -6.58 38.73 -5.99
CA GLU A 479 -6.30 40.18 -5.90
C GLU A 479 -4.83 40.47 -5.55
N GLN A 480 -4.17 39.55 -4.85
CA GLN A 480 -2.72 39.56 -4.60
C GLN A 480 -1.89 39.07 -5.80
N GLY A 481 -2.50 38.83 -6.96
CA GLY A 481 -1.86 38.36 -8.17
C GLY A 481 -1.53 36.85 -8.16
N ARG A 482 -2.19 36.05 -7.34
CA ARG A 482 -1.94 34.62 -7.22
C ARG A 482 -2.92 33.80 -8.03
N GLN A 483 -2.54 32.54 -8.31
CA GLN A 483 -3.38 31.58 -9.04
C GLN A 483 -3.88 30.48 -8.13
N VAL A 484 -5.03 29.91 -8.48
CA VAL A 484 -5.79 28.95 -7.68
C VAL A 484 -6.11 27.70 -8.49
N TYR A 485 -5.85 26.53 -7.90
CA TYR A 485 -6.39 25.25 -8.38
C TYR A 485 -7.68 24.91 -7.65
N VAL A 486 -8.70 24.46 -8.39
CA VAL A 486 -9.92 23.88 -7.84
C VAL A 486 -10.10 22.48 -8.44
N VAL A 487 -10.02 21.45 -7.59
CA VAL A 487 -10.02 20.05 -8.04
C VAL A 487 -11.28 19.36 -7.57
N PHE A 488 -11.95 18.70 -8.52
CA PHE A 488 -13.13 17.85 -8.29
C PHE A 488 -12.76 16.36 -8.40
N PRO A 489 -13.39 15.46 -7.61
CA PRO A 489 -13.13 14.03 -7.70
C PRO A 489 -13.60 13.44 -9.04
N LEU A 490 -12.88 12.42 -9.52
CA LEU A 490 -13.29 11.58 -10.64
C LEU A 490 -13.34 10.13 -10.17
N ILE A 491 -14.52 9.50 -10.21
CA ILE A 491 -14.71 8.07 -9.88
C ILE A 491 -14.93 7.30 -11.17
N LYS A 492 -14.10 6.28 -11.43
CA LYS A 492 -14.16 5.46 -12.65
C LYS A 492 -15.53 4.80 -12.89
N GLU A 493 -16.27 4.51 -11.83
CA GLU A 493 -17.59 3.86 -11.92
C GLU A 493 -18.72 4.83 -12.27
N ASN A 494 -18.54 6.15 -12.14
CA ASN A 494 -19.56 7.20 -12.36
C ASN A 494 -19.07 8.37 -13.21
N GLU A 495 -18.19 8.14 -14.18
CA GLU A 495 -17.56 9.18 -15.02
C GLU A 495 -18.53 10.22 -15.63
N LYS A 496 -19.77 9.82 -15.92
CA LYS A 496 -20.79 10.75 -16.45
C LYS A 496 -21.31 11.75 -15.40
N ASN A 497 -21.43 11.31 -14.14
CA ASN A 497 -21.90 12.17 -13.05
C ASN A 497 -20.77 13.09 -12.56
N ASP A 498 -19.55 12.57 -12.43
CA ASP A 498 -18.39 13.35 -11.99
C ASP A 498 -18.03 14.48 -12.97
N LEU A 499 -18.23 14.26 -14.28
CA LEU A 499 -18.09 15.33 -15.27
C LEU A 499 -19.17 16.40 -15.17
N LYS A 500 -20.41 15.99 -14.83
CA LYS A 500 -21.49 16.94 -14.57
C LYS A 500 -21.21 17.78 -13.31
N ASP A 501 -20.62 17.17 -12.29
CA ASP A 501 -20.24 17.88 -11.06
C ASP A 501 -19.11 18.89 -11.33
N LEU A 502 -18.13 18.53 -12.16
CA LEU A 502 -17.09 19.46 -12.62
C LEU A 502 -17.67 20.59 -13.47
N GLU A 503 -18.58 20.27 -14.45
CA GLU A 503 -19.20 21.29 -15.30
C GLU A 503 -20.01 22.27 -14.46
N LYS A 504 -20.86 21.79 -13.56
CA LYS A 504 -21.62 22.65 -12.64
C LYS A 504 -20.70 23.48 -11.75
N GLY A 505 -19.62 22.86 -11.24
CA GLY A 505 -18.64 23.55 -10.43
C GLY A 505 -17.92 24.65 -11.21
N TYR A 506 -17.59 24.40 -12.47
CA TYR A 506 -17.00 25.39 -13.38
C TYR A 506 -17.97 26.56 -13.66
N GLU A 507 -19.23 26.24 -14.05
CA GLU A 507 -20.28 27.25 -14.29
C GLU A 507 -20.51 28.12 -13.06
N ASN A 508 -20.65 27.51 -11.89
CA ASN A 508 -20.80 28.23 -10.61
C ASN A 508 -19.62 29.15 -10.31
N LEU A 509 -18.38 28.69 -10.56
CA LEU A 509 -17.20 29.54 -10.37
C LEU A 509 -17.15 30.71 -11.37
N CYS A 510 -17.59 30.53 -12.62
CA CYS A 510 -17.72 31.59 -13.59
C CYS A 510 -18.76 32.67 -13.16
N GLU A 511 -19.86 32.24 -12.54
CA GLU A 511 -20.87 33.14 -12.00
C GLU A 511 -20.36 33.93 -10.78
N ILE A 512 -19.60 33.28 -9.89
CA ILE A 512 -19.06 33.87 -8.65
C ILE A 512 -17.88 34.80 -8.95
N PHE A 513 -17.08 34.48 -9.96
CA PHE A 513 -15.86 35.20 -10.33
C PHE A 513 -15.87 35.72 -11.77
N PRO A 514 -16.89 36.48 -12.21
CA PRO A 514 -17.04 36.90 -13.61
C PRO A 514 -15.90 37.82 -14.12
N GLN A 515 -15.15 38.42 -13.20
CA GLN A 515 -14.01 39.30 -13.52
C GLN A 515 -12.69 38.55 -13.76
N TYR A 516 -12.62 37.24 -13.49
CA TYR A 516 -11.41 36.46 -13.64
C TYR A 516 -11.54 35.41 -14.74
N ALA A 517 -10.46 35.19 -15.45
CA ALA A 517 -10.41 34.14 -16.47
C ALA A 517 -10.20 32.76 -15.80
N ILE A 518 -10.99 31.78 -16.19
CA ILE A 518 -11.01 30.42 -15.61
C ILE A 518 -10.76 29.40 -16.71
N SER A 519 -9.70 28.60 -16.56
CA SER A 519 -9.41 27.44 -17.40
C SER A 519 -10.06 26.17 -16.84
N LYS A 520 -10.38 25.22 -17.72
CA LYS A 520 -10.97 23.94 -17.36
C LYS A 520 -10.18 22.78 -17.99
N VAL A 521 -9.77 21.79 -17.18
CA VAL A 521 -9.01 20.63 -17.64
C VAL A 521 -9.57 19.32 -17.07
N HIS A 522 -9.92 18.38 -17.93
CA HIS A 522 -10.43 17.06 -17.55
C HIS A 522 -10.01 15.95 -18.52
N GLY A 523 -10.21 14.68 -18.12
CA GLY A 523 -9.73 13.51 -18.86
C GLY A 523 -10.23 13.37 -20.30
N LYS A 524 -11.41 13.91 -20.63
CA LYS A 524 -12.04 13.79 -21.97
C LYS A 524 -11.62 14.86 -22.97
N LEU A 525 -10.91 15.91 -22.54
CA LEU A 525 -10.34 16.89 -23.48
C LEU A 525 -9.30 16.21 -24.37
N LYS A 526 -9.23 16.63 -25.61
CA LYS A 526 -8.17 16.23 -26.52
C LYS A 526 -6.80 16.69 -25.98
N PRO A 527 -5.72 15.97 -26.25
CA PRO A 527 -4.39 16.35 -25.75
C PRO A 527 -4.02 17.80 -26.06
N ALA A 528 -4.25 18.28 -27.27
CA ALA A 528 -3.96 19.67 -27.65
C ALA A 528 -4.79 20.71 -26.90
N GLU A 529 -6.06 20.40 -26.60
CA GLU A 529 -6.93 21.30 -25.80
C GLU A 529 -6.46 21.37 -24.34
N LYS A 530 -6.06 20.22 -23.77
CA LYS A 530 -5.47 20.19 -22.42
C LYS A 530 -4.20 21.04 -22.32
N GLU A 531 -3.35 20.88 -23.32
CA GLU A 531 -2.07 21.59 -23.38
C GLU A 531 -2.30 23.09 -23.48
N GLU A 532 -3.25 23.53 -24.30
CA GLU A 532 -3.57 24.94 -24.45
C GLU A 532 -4.16 25.55 -23.16
N GLU A 533 -5.10 24.87 -22.49
CA GLU A 533 -5.67 25.35 -21.24
C GLU A 533 -4.60 25.40 -20.11
N MET A 534 -3.72 24.40 -20.07
CA MET A 534 -2.60 24.40 -19.13
C MET A 534 -1.60 25.52 -19.45
N ARG A 535 -1.30 25.78 -20.74
CA ARG A 535 -0.41 26.87 -21.17
C ARG A 535 -0.94 28.23 -20.69
N LYS A 536 -2.24 28.50 -20.90
CA LYS A 536 -2.90 29.72 -20.43
C LYS A 536 -2.73 29.93 -18.92
N PHE A 537 -2.89 28.86 -18.16
CA PHE A 537 -2.73 28.93 -16.71
C PHE A 537 -1.25 29.13 -16.31
N VAL A 538 -0.30 28.45 -16.94
CA VAL A 538 1.13 28.62 -16.68
C VAL A 538 1.60 30.04 -17.00
N GLN A 539 1.08 30.64 -18.09
CA GLN A 539 1.42 32.01 -18.49
C GLN A 539 0.68 33.10 -17.68
N GLY A 540 -0.24 32.71 -16.77
CA GLY A 540 -0.99 33.63 -15.94
C GLY A 540 -2.16 34.32 -16.67
N GLU A 541 -2.49 33.86 -17.88
CA GLU A 541 -3.66 34.35 -18.64
C GLU A 541 -4.97 33.98 -17.91
N THR A 542 -4.99 32.90 -17.18
CA THR A 542 -6.10 32.48 -16.33
C THR A 542 -5.68 32.41 -14.86
N GLN A 543 -6.55 32.86 -13.96
CA GLN A 543 -6.31 32.97 -12.52
C GLN A 543 -6.78 31.75 -11.76
N ILE A 544 -7.78 31.05 -12.28
CA ILE A 544 -8.33 29.84 -11.68
C ILE A 544 -8.23 28.67 -12.70
N LEU A 545 -7.74 27.53 -12.25
CA LEU A 545 -7.79 26.29 -13.02
C LEU A 545 -8.70 25.29 -12.34
N VAL A 546 -9.81 24.97 -13.00
CA VAL A 546 -10.76 23.92 -12.57
C VAL A 546 -10.39 22.60 -13.24
N ALA A 547 -10.21 21.55 -12.45
CA ALA A 547 -9.82 20.27 -13.01
C ALA A 547 -10.33 19.06 -12.24
N THR A 548 -10.23 17.90 -12.88
CA THR A 548 -10.30 16.60 -12.20
C THR A 548 -8.90 16.14 -11.75
N THR A 549 -8.78 14.92 -11.22
CA THR A 549 -7.51 14.29 -10.81
C THR A 549 -6.40 14.28 -11.87
N VAL A 550 -6.69 14.64 -13.11
CA VAL A 550 -5.72 14.71 -14.23
C VAL A 550 -4.53 15.68 -13.94
N ILE A 551 -4.68 16.60 -12.98
CA ILE A 551 -3.59 17.50 -12.53
C ILE A 551 -2.50 16.75 -11.72
N GLU A 552 -2.68 15.49 -11.41
CA GLU A 552 -1.63 14.66 -10.79
C GLU A 552 -0.32 14.67 -11.59
N VAL A 553 -0.37 15.08 -12.86
CA VAL A 553 0.77 15.10 -13.78
C VAL A 553 1.47 16.45 -13.78
N GLY A 554 2.42 16.60 -12.91
CA GLY A 554 3.73 17.25 -12.99
C GLY A 554 3.88 18.73 -13.34
N VAL A 555 2.85 19.49 -13.74
CA VAL A 555 3.06 20.87 -14.19
C VAL A 555 3.44 21.80 -13.04
N ASN A 556 4.57 22.49 -13.19
CA ASN A 556 5.06 23.45 -12.21
C ASN A 556 4.51 24.85 -12.50
N VAL A 557 3.69 25.41 -11.60
CA VAL A 557 3.20 26.78 -11.65
C VAL A 557 3.57 27.49 -10.36
N PRO A 558 4.73 28.18 -10.31
CA PRO A 558 5.24 28.81 -9.09
C PRO A 558 4.29 29.84 -8.46
N ASN A 559 3.45 30.49 -9.28
CA ASN A 559 2.49 31.50 -8.85
C ASN A 559 1.20 30.88 -8.27
N ALA A 560 0.93 29.60 -8.50
CA ALA A 560 -0.23 28.93 -7.92
C ALA A 560 0.03 28.59 -6.44
N SER A 561 -0.61 29.36 -5.57
CA SER A 561 -0.42 29.26 -4.11
C SER A 561 -1.61 28.68 -3.36
N VAL A 562 -2.74 28.44 -4.02
CA VAL A 562 -3.95 27.89 -3.39
C VAL A 562 -4.40 26.66 -4.14
N MET A 563 -4.60 25.56 -3.39
CA MET A 563 -5.21 24.31 -3.84
C MET A 563 -6.52 24.11 -3.09
N VAL A 564 -7.62 24.07 -3.80
CA VAL A 564 -8.94 23.71 -3.24
C VAL A 564 -9.32 22.32 -3.74
N ILE A 565 -9.60 21.41 -2.85
CA ILE A 565 -10.02 20.05 -3.18
C ILE A 565 -11.46 19.89 -2.73
N MET A 566 -12.37 19.83 -3.70
CA MET A 566 -13.80 19.65 -3.48
C MET A 566 -14.08 18.16 -3.20
N ASP A 567 -15.04 17.90 -2.32
CA ASP A 567 -15.36 16.52 -1.90
C ASP A 567 -14.13 15.70 -1.50
N ALA A 568 -13.26 16.27 -0.68
CA ALA A 568 -11.97 15.69 -0.29
C ALA A 568 -12.11 14.30 0.36
N GLN A 569 -13.29 13.97 0.94
CA GLN A 569 -13.60 12.65 1.49
C GLN A 569 -13.56 11.52 0.44
N ARG A 570 -13.68 11.85 -0.84
CA ARG A 570 -13.68 10.90 -1.97
C ARG A 570 -12.26 10.55 -2.47
N PHE A 571 -11.24 11.23 -1.97
CA PHE A 571 -9.84 11.01 -2.36
C PHE A 571 -9.10 10.12 -1.35
N GLY A 572 -8.14 9.34 -1.85
CA GLY A 572 -7.15 8.66 -1.02
C GLY A 572 -6.10 9.65 -0.47
N LEU A 573 -5.46 9.29 0.66
CA LEU A 573 -4.43 10.13 1.29
C LEU A 573 -3.27 10.45 0.35
N SER A 574 -2.79 9.46 -0.40
CA SER A 574 -1.71 9.65 -1.37
C SER A 574 -2.09 10.65 -2.47
N GLN A 575 -3.36 10.64 -2.95
CA GLN A 575 -3.85 11.59 -3.93
C GLN A 575 -3.94 13.01 -3.35
N LEU A 576 -4.51 13.15 -2.14
CA LEU A 576 -4.58 14.43 -1.44
C LEU A 576 -3.18 15.04 -1.25
N HIS A 577 -2.21 14.22 -0.87
CA HIS A 577 -0.82 14.66 -0.70
C HIS A 577 -0.17 15.10 -2.02
N GLN A 578 -0.38 14.36 -3.10
CA GLN A 578 0.12 14.73 -4.44
C GLN A 578 -0.49 16.05 -4.92
N LEU A 579 -1.81 16.23 -4.76
CA LEU A 579 -2.50 17.48 -5.10
C LEU A 579 -1.98 18.65 -4.26
N ARG A 580 -1.84 18.46 -2.93
CA ARG A 580 -1.23 19.47 -2.07
C ARG A 580 0.16 19.89 -2.54
N GLY A 581 0.97 18.95 -2.98
CA GLY A 581 2.33 19.20 -3.49
C GLY A 581 2.39 20.01 -4.80
N ARG A 582 1.26 20.28 -5.46
CA ARG A 582 1.20 21.14 -6.65
C ARG A 582 1.31 22.62 -6.33
N VAL A 583 1.06 23.02 -5.10
CA VAL A 583 1.30 24.37 -4.58
C VAL A 583 2.52 24.40 -3.66
N GLY A 584 2.93 25.57 -3.17
CA GLY A 584 4.07 25.70 -2.26
C GLY A 584 5.43 25.60 -2.96
N ARG A 585 5.52 25.87 -4.25
CA ARG A 585 6.77 25.86 -5.02
C ARG A 585 7.44 27.25 -5.11
N GLY A 586 6.74 28.29 -4.70
CA GLY A 586 7.24 29.67 -4.60
C GLY A 586 7.67 30.03 -3.17
N ALA A 587 8.28 31.22 -3.00
CA ALA A 587 8.72 31.75 -1.70
C ALA A 587 7.54 32.25 -0.81
N LYS A 588 6.33 32.35 -1.37
CA LYS A 588 5.15 32.86 -0.66
C LYS A 588 4.39 31.74 0.04
N GLN A 589 3.65 32.09 1.11
CA GLN A 589 2.78 31.14 1.81
C GLN A 589 1.76 30.53 0.87
N SER A 590 1.54 29.21 0.98
CA SER A 590 0.60 28.47 0.16
C SER A 590 -0.40 27.72 1.03
N TYR A 591 -1.59 27.52 0.50
CA TYR A 591 -2.73 26.95 1.20
C TYR A 591 -3.29 25.75 0.44
N CYS A 592 -3.67 24.71 1.19
CA CYS A 592 -4.45 23.57 0.68
C CYS A 592 -5.74 23.48 1.47
N ILE A 593 -6.88 23.65 0.82
CA ILE A 593 -8.19 23.65 1.46
C ILE A 593 -8.93 22.36 1.07
N LEU A 594 -9.22 21.53 2.06
CA LEU A 594 -9.97 20.30 1.90
C LEU A 594 -11.44 20.57 2.20
N VAL A 595 -12.30 20.53 1.19
CA VAL A 595 -13.74 20.74 1.36
C VAL A 595 -14.45 19.40 1.45
N THR A 596 -15.28 19.21 2.48
CA THR A 596 -16.03 17.95 2.69
C THR A 596 -17.48 18.20 3.05
N GLY A 597 -18.32 17.20 2.84
CA GLY A 597 -19.65 17.18 3.42
C GLY A 597 -19.62 17.04 4.94
N TYR A 598 -20.72 17.38 5.61
CA TYR A 598 -20.80 17.39 7.07
C TYR A 598 -20.74 15.98 7.71
N LYS A 599 -21.29 14.97 7.03
CA LYS A 599 -21.30 13.58 7.55
C LYS A 599 -20.09 12.83 7.07
N LEU A 600 -19.09 12.67 7.93
CA LEU A 600 -17.88 11.89 7.66
C LEU A 600 -17.88 10.61 8.49
N SER A 601 -17.41 9.51 7.90
CA SER A 601 -17.05 8.30 8.65
C SER A 601 -15.83 8.59 9.54
N GLU A 602 -15.65 7.81 10.59
CA GLU A 602 -14.50 7.93 11.49
C GLU A 602 -13.16 7.79 10.74
N GLU A 603 -13.10 6.87 9.81
CA GLU A 603 -11.93 6.65 8.97
C GLU A 603 -11.62 7.86 8.07
N THR A 604 -12.65 8.42 7.43
CA THR A 604 -12.50 9.62 6.59
C THR A 604 -12.05 10.82 7.42
N ARG A 605 -12.60 10.98 8.62
CA ARG A 605 -12.17 12.04 9.52
C ARG A 605 -10.70 11.93 9.87
N LYS A 606 -10.23 10.74 10.25
CA LYS A 606 -8.81 10.47 10.51
C LYS A 606 -7.92 10.81 9.29
N ARG A 607 -8.38 10.51 8.06
CA ARG A 607 -7.64 10.88 6.83
C ARG A 607 -7.50 12.39 6.67
N ILE A 608 -8.58 13.15 6.88
CA ILE A 608 -8.56 14.60 6.78
C ILE A 608 -7.69 15.22 7.90
N ASP A 609 -7.83 14.75 9.13
CA ASP A 609 -7.06 15.23 10.28
C ASP A 609 -5.55 15.06 10.04
N ILE A 610 -5.10 13.89 9.60
CA ILE A 610 -3.68 13.65 9.27
C ILE A 610 -3.17 14.61 8.19
N MET A 611 -3.96 14.89 7.16
CA MET A 611 -3.57 15.85 6.12
C MET A 611 -3.40 17.27 6.66
N CYS A 612 -4.17 17.65 7.68
CA CYS A 612 -4.05 18.95 8.35
C CYS A 612 -2.89 19.00 9.37
N GLU A 613 -2.59 17.89 10.03
CA GLU A 613 -1.57 17.82 11.08
C GLU A 613 -0.14 17.81 10.55
N THR A 614 0.11 17.23 9.37
CA THR A 614 1.48 17.04 8.88
C THR A 614 1.64 17.35 7.40
N ASN A 615 2.80 17.91 7.06
CA ASN A 615 3.27 18.07 5.69
C ASN A 615 4.20 16.92 5.24
N ASP A 616 4.62 16.06 6.17
CA ASP A 616 5.52 14.94 5.89
C ASP A 616 4.80 13.84 5.10
N GLY A 617 5.18 13.68 3.84
CA GLY A 617 4.59 12.69 2.95
C GLY A 617 4.83 11.24 3.39
N PHE A 618 5.93 10.95 4.09
CA PHE A 618 6.19 9.59 4.60
C PHE A 618 5.24 9.24 5.74
N ARG A 619 4.99 10.17 6.67
CA ARG A 619 3.99 9.99 7.74
C ARG A 619 2.58 9.81 7.17
N ILE A 620 2.23 10.57 6.12
CA ILE A 620 0.94 10.43 5.42
C ILE A 620 0.84 9.05 4.75
N ALA A 621 1.90 8.60 4.08
CA ALA A 621 1.92 7.29 3.43
C ALA A 621 1.83 6.13 4.44
N GLU A 622 2.48 6.24 5.60
CA GLU A 622 2.35 5.25 6.68
C GLU A 622 0.93 5.21 7.26
N ALA A 623 0.29 6.37 7.39
CA ALA A 623 -1.08 6.46 7.84
C ALA A 623 -2.07 5.89 6.81
N ASP A 624 -1.86 6.19 5.51
CA ASP A 624 -2.65 5.61 4.41
C ASP A 624 -2.57 4.08 4.43
N LEU A 625 -1.35 3.56 4.61
CA LEU A 625 -1.12 2.13 4.69
C LEU A 625 -1.81 1.47 5.91
N LYS A 626 -1.82 2.15 7.07
CA LYS A 626 -2.50 1.65 8.29
C LYS A 626 -4.03 1.69 8.19
N LEU A 627 -4.58 2.71 7.51
CA LEU A 627 -6.03 2.90 7.35
C LEU A 627 -6.62 1.96 6.29
N ARG A 628 -5.85 1.63 5.25
CA ARG A 628 -6.25 0.62 4.27
C ARG A 628 -6.29 -0.75 4.94
N GLY A 629 -7.43 -1.41 4.92
CA GLY A 629 -7.58 -2.77 5.42
C GLY A 629 -6.77 -3.80 4.63
N PRO A 630 -6.71 -5.05 5.08
CA PRO A 630 -5.96 -6.12 4.41
C PRO A 630 -6.44 -6.45 2.99
N GLY A 631 -7.65 -6.04 2.59
CA GLY A 631 -8.22 -6.31 1.25
C GLY A 631 -7.84 -5.29 0.17
N ASP A 632 -7.42 -4.07 0.53
CA ASP A 632 -7.19 -2.99 -0.44
C ASP A 632 -5.76 -2.96 -1.03
N LEU A 633 -4.86 -3.85 -0.58
CA LEU A 633 -3.56 -4.03 -1.22
C LEU A 633 -3.66 -4.67 -2.62
N GLU A 634 -4.82 -5.24 -2.98
CA GLU A 634 -5.10 -5.68 -4.36
C GLU A 634 -5.04 -4.55 -5.39
N GLY A 635 -5.26 -3.30 -4.99
CA GLY A 635 -5.05 -2.11 -5.84
C GLY A 635 -3.58 -1.84 -6.21
N THR A 636 -2.60 -2.45 -5.53
CA THR A 636 -1.18 -2.41 -5.86
C THR A 636 -0.76 -3.41 -6.94
N GLN A 637 -1.70 -4.07 -7.60
CA GLN A 637 -1.44 -4.87 -8.83
C GLN A 637 -0.73 -4.07 -9.94
N GLN A 638 -0.62 -2.75 -9.80
CA GLN A 638 0.19 -1.93 -10.69
C GLN A 638 1.69 -2.25 -10.65
N SER A 639 2.18 -2.87 -9.57
CA SER A 639 3.56 -3.37 -9.45
C SER A 639 3.75 -4.82 -9.90
N GLY A 640 2.66 -5.52 -10.28
CA GLY A 640 2.73 -6.92 -10.72
C GLY A 640 2.99 -7.95 -9.61
N ILE A 641 3.03 -7.55 -8.34
CA ILE A 641 3.33 -8.44 -7.20
C ILE A 641 2.06 -8.66 -6.40
N ALA A 642 1.38 -9.77 -6.64
CA ALA A 642 0.44 -10.31 -5.68
C ALA A 642 1.25 -11.09 -4.62
N PHE A 643 1.45 -10.49 -3.43
CA PHE A 643 1.93 -11.25 -2.28
C PHE A 643 0.74 -12.04 -1.75
N ASP A 644 0.74 -13.34 -1.96
CA ASP A 644 -0.24 -14.25 -1.35
C ASP A 644 0.15 -14.47 0.12
N LEU A 645 0.03 -13.40 0.94
CA LEU A 645 0.30 -13.44 2.37
C LEU A 645 -0.95 -13.91 3.09
N LYS A 646 -0.82 -15.04 3.81
CA LYS A 646 -1.94 -15.68 4.51
C LYS A 646 -2.23 -15.07 5.89
N ILE A 647 -1.18 -14.60 6.58
CA ILE A 647 -1.29 -14.06 7.95
C ILE A 647 -0.58 -12.72 8.13
N ALA A 648 0.55 -12.51 7.47
CA ALA A 648 1.29 -11.26 7.59
C ALA A 648 0.61 -10.13 6.80
N ASN A 649 0.75 -8.91 7.31
CA ASN A 649 0.29 -7.70 6.63
C ASN A 649 1.43 -6.69 6.62
N ILE A 650 2.00 -6.43 5.44
CA ILE A 650 3.16 -5.53 5.28
C ILE A 650 2.91 -4.14 5.87
N ALA A 651 1.64 -3.69 5.83
CA ALA A 651 1.23 -2.40 6.37
C ALA A 651 1.29 -2.31 7.90
N ARG A 652 0.93 -3.40 8.57
CA ARG A 652 0.84 -3.45 10.03
C ARG A 652 2.08 -4.06 10.68
N ASP A 653 2.74 -4.96 9.98
CA ASP A 653 3.84 -5.77 10.50
C ASP A 653 5.23 -5.21 10.09
N GLY A 654 5.35 -3.88 9.89
CA GLY A 654 6.56 -3.23 9.38
C GLY A 654 7.84 -3.54 10.17
N GLN A 655 7.77 -3.68 11.49
CA GLN A 655 8.90 -4.08 12.32
C GLN A 655 9.34 -5.53 12.02
N LEU A 656 8.38 -6.43 11.83
CA LEU A 656 8.68 -7.81 11.43
C LEU A 656 9.27 -7.90 10.03
N VAL A 657 8.80 -7.05 9.08
CA VAL A 657 9.39 -6.96 7.74
C VAL A 657 10.85 -6.55 7.81
N GLN A 658 11.18 -5.53 8.61
CA GLN A 658 12.55 -5.07 8.78
C GLN A 658 13.43 -6.15 9.42
N MET A 659 12.97 -6.76 10.50
CA MET A 659 13.66 -7.87 11.19
C MET A 659 13.92 -9.05 10.24
N ALA A 660 12.89 -9.46 9.48
CA ALA A 660 12.99 -10.52 8.51
C ALA A 660 14.02 -10.22 7.42
N ARG A 661 14.07 -8.97 6.93
CA ARG A 661 15.04 -8.52 5.93
C ARG A 661 16.47 -8.53 6.47
N GLU A 662 16.70 -8.03 7.70
CA GLU A 662 18.03 -8.03 8.32
C GLU A 662 18.59 -9.44 8.49
N VAL A 663 17.74 -10.39 8.90
CA VAL A 663 18.15 -11.80 9.03
C VAL A 663 18.43 -12.40 7.65
N ALA A 664 17.57 -12.18 6.68
CA ALA A 664 17.74 -12.67 5.32
C ALA A 664 18.99 -12.11 4.64
N GLN A 665 19.30 -10.82 4.87
CA GLN A 665 20.49 -10.17 4.36
C GLN A 665 21.77 -10.80 4.92
N LYS A 666 21.86 -11.02 6.24
CA LYS A 666 22.99 -11.71 6.87
C LYS A 666 23.22 -13.10 6.29
N ILE A 667 22.14 -13.83 5.96
CA ILE A 667 22.24 -15.16 5.35
C ILE A 667 22.81 -15.05 3.93
N ILE A 668 22.31 -14.13 3.10
CA ILE A 668 22.83 -13.92 1.75
C ILE A 668 24.30 -13.49 1.76
N GLU A 669 24.69 -12.63 2.71
CA GLU A 669 26.09 -12.17 2.86
C GLU A 669 27.02 -13.29 3.30
N SER A 670 26.58 -14.15 4.22
CA SER A 670 27.38 -15.27 4.73
C SER A 670 27.39 -16.51 3.83
N ASP A 671 26.38 -16.67 2.97
CA ASP A 671 26.21 -17.81 2.07
C ASP A 671 25.71 -17.36 0.68
N PRO A 672 26.52 -16.60 -0.04
CA PRO A 672 26.13 -16.03 -1.33
C PRO A 672 25.86 -17.08 -2.42
N LEU A 673 26.39 -18.29 -2.29
CA LEU A 673 26.19 -19.40 -3.25
C LEU A 673 25.06 -20.34 -2.84
N GLY A 674 24.65 -20.34 -1.57
CA GLY A 674 23.68 -21.27 -1.01
C GLY A 674 24.27 -22.66 -0.77
N GLU A 675 25.56 -22.75 -0.46
CA GLU A 675 26.30 -23.99 -0.28
C GLU A 675 26.54 -24.36 1.20
N ASN A 676 26.27 -23.42 2.11
CA ASN A 676 26.46 -23.64 3.53
C ASN A 676 25.45 -24.70 4.05
N PRO A 677 25.95 -25.84 4.61
CA PRO A 677 25.06 -26.90 5.15
C PRO A 677 24.10 -26.40 6.23
N ALA A 678 24.50 -25.39 7.03
CA ALA A 678 23.63 -24.82 8.06
C ALA A 678 22.40 -24.08 7.49
N HIS A 679 22.47 -23.64 6.24
CA HIS A 679 21.40 -22.93 5.54
C HIS A 679 20.60 -23.83 4.59
N GLN A 680 20.96 -25.11 4.45
CA GLN A 680 20.36 -26.01 3.47
C GLN A 680 18.83 -26.14 3.63
N MET A 681 18.35 -26.18 4.86
CA MET A 681 16.92 -26.21 5.17
C MET A 681 16.19 -24.98 4.57
N LEU A 682 16.78 -23.79 4.70
CA LEU A 682 16.21 -22.55 4.17
C LEU A 682 16.10 -22.59 2.65
N TRP A 683 17.17 -23.04 1.98
CA TRP A 683 17.21 -23.11 0.51
C TRP A 683 16.25 -24.17 -0.04
N GLN A 684 16.12 -25.30 0.64
CA GLN A 684 15.13 -26.33 0.26
C GLN A 684 13.69 -25.80 0.39
N ARG A 685 13.37 -25.13 1.50
CA ARG A 685 12.05 -24.53 1.71
C ARG A 685 11.76 -23.45 0.70
N LEU A 686 12.72 -22.56 0.43
CA LEU A 686 12.59 -21.51 -0.58
C LEU A 686 12.33 -22.11 -1.97
N LYS A 687 13.01 -23.19 -2.34
CA LYS A 687 12.81 -23.90 -3.61
C LYS A 687 11.43 -24.54 -3.70
N ALA A 688 10.92 -25.09 -2.59
CA ALA A 688 9.56 -25.66 -2.52
C ALA A 688 8.51 -24.57 -2.73
N LEU A 689 8.63 -23.42 -2.06
CA LEU A 689 7.72 -22.29 -2.21
C LEU A 689 7.70 -21.70 -3.63
N ARG A 690 8.84 -21.72 -4.34
CA ARG A 690 8.91 -21.26 -5.74
C ARG A 690 8.17 -22.18 -6.72
N LYS A 691 7.99 -23.44 -6.43
CA LYS A 691 7.26 -24.39 -7.28
C LYS A 691 5.74 -24.24 -7.20
N THR A 692 5.25 -23.75 -6.07
CA THR A 692 3.82 -23.63 -5.79
C THR A 692 3.27 -22.23 -6.11
N ASN A 693 4.10 -21.21 -6.16
CA ASN A 693 3.66 -19.82 -6.36
C ASN A 693 4.42 -19.14 -7.48
N VAL A 694 3.71 -18.21 -8.13
CA VAL A 694 4.08 -17.26 -9.18
C VAL A 694 5.59 -16.98 -9.29
N ASN A 695 6.07 -16.93 -10.52
CA ASN A 695 7.44 -16.61 -10.89
C ASN A 695 7.84 -15.19 -10.42
N TRP A 696 8.26 -15.08 -9.15
CA TRP A 696 8.74 -13.84 -8.50
C TRP A 696 9.88 -13.16 -9.28
N ALA A 697 10.57 -13.93 -10.13
CA ALA A 697 11.66 -13.45 -10.97
C ALA A 697 11.19 -12.67 -12.22
N ALA A 698 9.92 -12.78 -12.59
CA ALA A 698 9.35 -12.07 -13.73
C ALA A 698 8.82 -10.66 -13.36
N ILE A 699 8.91 -10.28 -12.10
CA ILE A 699 8.28 -9.09 -11.53
C ILE A 699 9.27 -7.93 -11.31
N SER A 700 10.55 -8.22 -11.36
CA SER A 700 11.62 -7.22 -11.18
C SER A 700 12.18 -6.67 -12.48
#